data_ac5d40df509a26db0cbd5870c9e533a6
#
_entry.id   ac5d40df509a26db0cbd5870c9e533a6
#
_cell.length_a   1.000
_cell.length_b   1.000
_cell.length_c   1.000
_cell.angle_alpha   90.00
_cell.angle_beta   90.00
_cell.angle_gamma   90.00
#
_symmetry.space_group_name_H-M   'P 1'
#
loop_
_entity.id
_entity.type
_entity.pdbx_description
1 polymer ?
#
loop_
_entity_poly.entity_id
_entity_poly.type
_entity_poly.pdbx_seq_one_letter_code
_entity_poly.pdbx_strand_id
1 'polypeptide(L)'
;LHRLIRRQRQMCIRDRRYPLVDGHGNFGSVDGDGAAAMRYTEARLSKISMEMTADINKDTVDFVPNFDETEKEPVVLPSRFPNLLVNGTSGIAVGMATNIPPHNLREVINAVVKIIDDQIDENGETSIEDILQIIKGPDFPTGAEILGTRGIEEAYRTGRGKIRVRAVTNIEPMQNGKNRIIVTELPFMVNKARLIEKIAELVRDKKVDGITDLSDQSSREGMRICIELRRDVNPNVILNQLYKHTQLQDTFGVIMLALVNNEPKVMNILDMLKYYLKHQEEVVTRRTKYDLNKAEERAHILQGLLIALDNIDEVIKIIRGSKNVQEAKAELISRFDLSEVQAQAIVDMRLRALTGLEREKLEAEYAELMKKIEEYRAILADRKLLLGVIRKEILVISEKYGDERRTHIGYDEFDISMEDLIPRENVVITVTNMGYIKRMSMDTFKSQNRGGKGIKGMQTLEEDFIRELFVTTSHHYIMFFTNKGRVYRLKAYEIPEAGRTARGTAVINLLQLMPDEKITATIPIKEYEDGKYLFMATKKGLVKKTPIQDYMNVRKTGLAAISLREDDLLIEVKVTDNAQDILLVTKYGQCIRFNEKDVRSTGRVSMGVRGMNLSDNDEIIGMQMSSQGKDMLIVSEKGMGKRTSMEEFTKQNRGGKGVKCYKITEKTGNVVGMKAVDEESEIMIINTEGIVIRMKCSDISQYGRITSGVKLINLPEKERVASVAKVRTASAEIDGEEVEIKEEDDSPENTSEIIVDNSEDNVSDDVENK
;
A
#
# COMPACT_ATOMS: atom_id res chain seq x y z
N LEU A 1 38.41 -13.79 3.21
CA LEU A 1 37.87 -13.84 4.58
C LEU A 1 38.23 -12.60 5.40
N HIS A 2 39.52 -12.21 5.52
CA HIS A 2 39.93 -11.05 6.35
C HIS A 2 39.29 -9.70 5.95
N ARG A 3 39.00 -9.44 4.65
CA ARG A 3 38.34 -8.21 4.20
C ARG A 3 36.84 -8.21 4.58
N LEU A 4 36.18 -9.35 4.51
CA LEU A 4 34.75 -9.49 4.90
C LEU A 4 34.58 -9.31 6.41
N ILE A 5 35.45 -9.90 7.22
CA ILE A 5 35.45 -9.75 8.68
C ILE A 5 35.71 -8.28 9.09
N ARG A 6 36.57 -7.54 8.38
CA ARG A 6 36.76 -6.09 8.64
C ARG A 6 35.48 -5.30 8.42
N ARG A 7 34.74 -5.55 7.33
CA ARG A 7 33.47 -4.88 7.02
C ARG A 7 32.40 -5.18 8.07
N GLN A 8 32.30 -6.44 8.52
CA GLN A 8 31.34 -6.82 9.59
C GLN A 8 31.68 -6.16 10.93
N ARG A 9 32.97 -6.03 11.28
CA ARG A 9 33.38 -5.33 12.50
C ARG A 9 33.04 -3.84 12.46
N GLN A 10 33.23 -3.17 11.35
CA GLN A 10 32.83 -1.77 11.15
C GLN A 10 31.31 -1.61 11.31
N MET A 11 30.50 -2.48 10.69
CA MET A 11 29.05 -2.45 10.85
C MET A 11 28.60 -2.66 12.31
N CYS A 12 29.27 -3.53 13.08
CA CYS A 12 28.91 -3.79 14.46
C CYS A 12 29.31 -2.68 15.44
N ILE A 13 30.35 -1.91 15.14
CA ILE A 13 30.91 -0.89 16.03
C ILE A 13 30.42 0.51 15.67
N ARG A 14 30.32 0.82 14.37
CA ARG A 14 30.04 2.18 13.89
C ARG A 14 28.60 2.36 13.40
N ASP A 15 28.11 1.41 12.59
CA ASP A 15 26.94 1.63 11.76
C ASP A 15 25.64 1.10 12.39
N ARG A 16 25.70 0.56 13.64
CA ARG A 16 24.52 0.09 14.36
C ARG A 16 23.92 1.18 15.24
N ARG A 17 22.58 1.16 15.33
CA ARG A 17 21.85 2.08 16.22
C ARG A 17 22.24 1.85 17.68
N TYR A 18 22.39 0.57 18.08
CA TYR A 18 22.91 0.13 19.38
C TYR A 18 24.10 -0.79 19.14
N PRO A 19 25.36 -0.29 19.21
CA PRO A 19 26.54 -1.08 18.93
C PRO A 19 26.69 -2.28 19.87
N LEU A 20 26.89 -3.47 19.29
CA LEU A 20 27.08 -4.72 20.04
C LEU A 20 28.54 -4.94 20.45
N VAL A 21 29.45 -4.25 19.81
CA VAL A 21 30.90 -4.33 20.08
C VAL A 21 31.41 -2.95 20.44
N ASP A 22 32.06 -2.84 21.58
CA ASP A 22 32.77 -1.65 22.05
C ASP A 22 34.22 -1.73 21.57
N GLY A 23 34.60 -0.78 20.71
CA GLY A 23 35.92 -0.75 20.09
C GLY A 23 36.81 0.34 20.66
N HIS A 24 38.08 0.01 20.91
CA HIS A 24 39.11 0.97 21.24
C HIS A 24 40.14 1.07 20.11
N GLY A 25 40.38 2.29 19.62
CA GLY A 25 41.19 2.56 18.44
C GLY A 25 40.38 2.97 17.21
N ASN A 26 41.02 3.02 16.04
CA ASN A 26 40.37 3.42 14.79
C ASN A 26 39.70 2.23 14.08
N PHE A 27 38.37 2.22 14.03
CA PHE A 27 37.56 1.23 13.33
C PHE A 27 36.97 1.73 12.01
N GLY A 28 37.44 2.85 11.49
CA GLY A 28 36.98 3.52 10.30
C GLY A 28 36.08 4.73 10.62
N SER A 29 35.78 5.51 9.59
CA SER A 29 34.98 6.73 9.70
C SER A 29 33.80 6.74 8.72
N VAL A 30 32.94 7.75 8.82
CA VAL A 30 31.83 8.04 7.89
C VAL A 30 32.37 8.33 6.47
N ASP A 31 33.65 8.68 6.34
CA ASP A 31 34.37 8.91 5.05
C ASP A 31 34.65 7.62 4.30
N GLY A 32 34.36 6.47 4.91
CA GLY A 32 34.62 5.17 4.30
C GLY A 32 36.06 4.69 4.49
N ASP A 33 36.81 5.30 5.40
CA ASP A 33 38.13 4.86 5.76
C ASP A 33 38.13 3.44 6.31
N GLY A 34 39.17 2.69 6.00
CA GLY A 34 39.37 1.37 6.57
C GLY A 34 39.74 1.43 8.05
N ALA A 35 39.41 0.37 8.80
CA ALA A 35 39.93 0.21 10.15
C ALA A 35 41.46 0.14 10.15
N ALA A 36 42.08 0.65 11.22
CA ALA A 36 43.50 0.50 11.48
C ALA A 36 43.92 -0.99 11.55
N ALA A 37 45.21 -1.27 11.48
CA ALA A 37 45.70 -2.62 11.62
C ALA A 37 45.32 -3.20 12.99
N MET A 38 45.05 -4.52 13.06
CA MET A 38 44.52 -5.19 14.26
C MET A 38 45.39 -4.99 15.49
N ARG A 39 46.70 -4.78 15.33
CA ARG A 39 47.64 -4.49 16.44
C ARG A 39 47.41 -3.15 17.13
N TYR A 40 46.59 -2.26 16.54
CA TYR A 40 46.27 -0.94 17.07
C TYR A 40 44.82 -0.82 17.52
N THR A 41 44.07 -1.92 17.51
CA THR A 41 42.66 -1.91 17.86
C THR A 41 42.34 -3.01 18.85
N GLU A 42 41.51 -2.69 19.84
CA GLU A 42 40.93 -3.63 20.80
C GLU A 42 39.43 -3.65 20.63
N ALA A 43 38.81 -4.80 20.90
CA ALA A 43 37.37 -4.93 20.82
C ALA A 43 36.85 -5.82 21.97
N ARG A 44 35.76 -5.40 22.58
CA ARG A 44 35.05 -6.16 23.63
C ARG A 44 33.54 -6.12 23.37
N LEU A 45 32.81 -7.03 23.99
CA LEU A 45 31.35 -6.97 23.95
C LEU A 45 30.85 -5.73 24.71
N SER A 46 29.91 -5.00 24.13
CA SER A 46 29.23 -3.91 24.80
C SER A 46 28.28 -4.44 25.88
N LYS A 47 27.85 -3.57 26.81
CA LYS A 47 26.94 -3.98 27.88
C LYS A 47 25.61 -4.54 27.34
N ILE A 48 25.06 -3.98 26.28
CA ILE A 48 23.81 -4.43 25.66
C ILE A 48 23.97 -5.80 24.97
N SER A 49 25.15 -6.13 24.44
CA SER A 49 25.38 -7.45 23.82
C SER A 49 25.39 -8.58 24.84
N MET A 50 25.67 -8.30 26.12
CA MET A 50 25.52 -9.30 27.17
C MET A 50 24.07 -9.74 27.37
N GLU A 51 23.11 -8.87 27.09
CA GLU A 51 21.69 -9.23 27.12
C GLU A 51 21.29 -10.17 25.96
N MET A 52 22.06 -10.18 24.85
CA MET A 52 21.85 -11.12 23.75
C MET A 52 22.19 -12.57 24.11
N THR A 53 23.20 -12.75 24.97
CA THR A 53 23.75 -14.06 25.38
C THR A 53 23.37 -14.44 26.80
N ALA A 54 22.55 -13.62 27.46
CA ALA A 54 22.13 -13.91 28.83
C ALA A 54 21.42 -15.26 28.93
N ASP A 55 21.75 -16.02 29.97
CA ASP A 55 21.19 -17.35 30.25
C ASP A 55 21.46 -18.43 29.17
N ILE A 56 22.40 -18.23 28.24
CA ILE A 56 22.73 -19.21 27.19
C ILE A 56 23.18 -20.55 27.76
N ASN A 57 23.76 -20.57 28.96
CA ASN A 57 24.22 -21.76 29.65
C ASN A 57 23.11 -22.52 30.40
N LYS A 58 21.87 -22.04 30.33
CA LYS A 58 20.70 -22.63 31.00
C LYS A 58 19.79 -23.41 30.06
N ASP A 59 20.34 -23.99 29.01
CA ASP A 59 19.61 -24.79 28.01
C ASP A 59 18.44 -24.00 27.34
N THR A 60 18.64 -22.73 27.16
CA THR A 60 17.59 -21.82 26.61
C THR A 60 17.41 -21.94 25.11
N VAL A 61 18.45 -22.36 24.37
CA VAL A 61 18.50 -22.50 22.92
C VAL A 61 19.21 -23.77 22.51
N ASP A 62 18.95 -24.22 21.28
CA ASP A 62 19.59 -25.44 20.75
C ASP A 62 20.98 -25.11 20.22
N PHE A 63 21.89 -26.09 20.37
CA PHE A 63 23.25 -26.06 19.90
C PHE A 63 23.46 -27.12 18.81
N VAL A 64 24.18 -26.75 17.77
CA VAL A 64 24.59 -27.62 16.67
C VAL A 64 26.10 -27.62 16.57
N PRO A 65 26.74 -28.67 15.99
CA PRO A 65 28.14 -28.63 15.67
C PRO A 65 28.46 -27.45 14.72
N ASN A 66 29.61 -26.80 14.94
CA ASN A 66 30.13 -25.78 14.00
C ASN A 66 30.60 -26.46 12.70
N PHE A 67 31.08 -25.65 11.73
CA PHE A 67 31.47 -26.14 10.40
C PHE A 67 32.52 -27.26 10.42
N ASP A 68 33.48 -27.23 11.36
CA ASP A 68 34.57 -28.21 11.49
C ASP A 68 34.24 -29.33 12.54
N GLU A 69 33.04 -29.30 13.13
CA GLU A 69 32.57 -30.23 14.16
C GLU A 69 33.43 -30.28 15.43
N THR A 70 34.32 -29.28 15.60
CA THR A 70 35.22 -29.20 16.75
C THR A 70 34.56 -28.61 17.99
N GLU A 71 33.58 -27.73 17.80
CA GLU A 71 32.86 -26.97 18.82
C GLU A 71 31.36 -26.98 18.53
N LYS A 72 30.57 -26.51 19.49
CA LYS A 72 29.12 -26.30 19.30
C LYS A 72 28.78 -24.83 19.26
N GLU A 73 27.90 -24.47 18.37
CA GLU A 73 27.37 -23.10 18.23
C GLU A 73 25.85 -23.08 18.43
N PRO A 74 25.28 -22.03 19.02
CA PRO A 74 23.85 -21.90 19.17
C PRO A 74 23.19 -21.64 17.81
N VAL A 75 22.05 -22.28 17.54
CA VAL A 75 21.25 -22.05 16.33
C VAL A 75 20.73 -20.60 16.29
N VAL A 76 20.29 -20.09 17.44
CA VAL A 76 19.85 -18.72 17.68
C VAL A 76 20.31 -18.27 19.05
N LEU A 77 20.42 -16.97 19.29
CA LEU A 77 20.74 -16.43 20.62
C LEU A 77 19.45 -16.27 21.45
N PRO A 78 19.54 -16.36 22.79
CA PRO A 78 18.39 -16.09 23.68
C PRO A 78 17.78 -14.69 23.47
N SER A 79 18.61 -13.68 23.22
CA SER A 79 18.26 -12.32 22.79
C SER A 79 17.09 -11.69 23.57
N ARG A 80 17.37 -11.16 24.75
CA ARG A 80 16.35 -10.55 25.63
C ARG A 80 15.66 -9.29 25.05
N PHE A 81 16.09 -8.79 23.89
CA PHE A 81 15.46 -7.70 23.18
C PHE A 81 15.43 -7.99 21.68
N PRO A 82 14.48 -7.42 20.90
CA PRO A 82 14.29 -7.74 19.48
C PRO A 82 15.35 -7.08 18.61
N ASN A 83 16.59 -7.58 18.69
CA ASN A 83 17.78 -7.02 18.04
C ASN A 83 17.63 -6.85 16.51
N LEU A 84 16.90 -7.75 15.85
CA LEU A 84 16.68 -7.69 14.40
C LEU A 84 15.98 -6.38 13.98
N LEU A 85 15.00 -5.93 14.74
CA LEU A 85 14.31 -4.66 14.49
C LEU A 85 15.09 -3.46 15.03
N VAL A 86 15.69 -3.60 16.22
CA VAL A 86 16.39 -2.51 16.90
C VAL A 86 17.64 -2.08 16.13
N ASN A 87 18.45 -3.01 15.67
CA ASN A 87 19.66 -2.71 14.90
C ASN A 87 19.50 -2.84 13.39
N GLY A 88 18.42 -3.43 12.93
CA GLY A 88 18.24 -3.70 11.52
C GLY A 88 19.27 -4.67 10.94
N THR A 89 19.14 -4.96 9.67
CA THR A 89 20.12 -5.77 8.92
C THR A 89 19.98 -5.51 7.43
N SER A 90 21.09 -5.69 6.70
CA SER A 90 21.06 -5.74 5.24
C SER A 90 21.85 -6.93 4.75
N GLY A 91 21.35 -7.65 3.76
CA GLY A 91 22.01 -8.82 3.19
C GLY A 91 21.48 -9.14 1.81
N ILE A 92 22.39 -9.69 0.99
CA ILE A 92 22.08 -10.11 -0.38
C ILE A 92 22.39 -11.59 -0.48
N ALA A 93 21.40 -12.38 -0.85
CA ALA A 93 21.54 -13.80 -1.15
C ALA A 93 21.15 -14.07 -2.61
N VAL A 94 21.29 -15.32 -3.05
CA VAL A 94 20.85 -15.71 -4.39
C VAL A 94 19.33 -15.74 -4.44
N GLY A 95 18.75 -14.91 -5.31
CA GLY A 95 17.30 -14.84 -5.52
C GLY A 95 16.52 -14.05 -4.46
N MET A 96 17.15 -13.58 -3.38
CA MET A 96 16.48 -12.80 -2.33
C MET A 96 17.41 -11.79 -1.66
N ALA A 97 16.85 -10.74 -1.10
CA ALA A 97 17.59 -9.75 -0.32
C ALA A 97 16.76 -9.33 0.90
N THR A 98 17.44 -8.95 1.96
CA THR A 98 16.84 -8.32 3.14
C THR A 98 17.44 -6.94 3.35
N ASN A 99 16.62 -6.00 3.78
CA ASN A 99 17.05 -4.65 4.15
C ASN A 99 16.09 -4.09 5.20
N ILE A 100 16.31 -4.48 6.45
CA ILE A 100 15.49 -4.09 7.59
C ILE A 100 16.13 -2.86 8.23
N PRO A 101 15.40 -1.73 8.34
CA PRO A 101 15.94 -0.53 8.97
C PRO A 101 16.05 -0.70 10.49
N PRO A 102 16.97 0.02 11.15
CA PRO A 102 17.03 0.09 12.60
C PRO A 102 15.88 0.92 13.18
N HIS A 103 15.53 0.63 14.46
CA HIS A 103 14.44 1.29 15.17
C HIS A 103 14.86 1.70 16.58
N ASN A 104 14.12 2.60 17.18
CA ASN A 104 14.31 3.00 18.56
C ASN A 104 13.96 1.87 19.54
N LEU A 105 14.85 1.59 20.49
CA LEU A 105 14.67 0.48 21.44
C LEU A 105 13.41 0.62 22.29
N ARG A 106 13.14 1.85 22.79
CA ARG A 106 11.94 2.10 23.62
C ARG A 106 10.66 1.87 22.84
N GLU A 107 10.59 2.36 21.60
CA GLU A 107 9.40 2.17 20.74
C GLU A 107 9.14 0.69 20.46
N VAL A 108 10.19 -0.07 20.11
CA VAL A 108 10.04 -1.49 19.80
C VAL A 108 9.66 -2.29 21.05
N ILE A 109 10.27 -2.00 22.19
CA ILE A 109 9.92 -2.66 23.47
C ILE A 109 8.48 -2.32 23.87
N ASN A 110 8.06 -1.05 23.75
CA ASN A 110 6.69 -0.64 24.07
C ASN A 110 5.67 -1.37 23.17
N ALA A 111 6.01 -1.62 21.90
CA ALA A 111 5.18 -2.40 21.00
C ALA A 111 5.08 -3.88 21.43
N VAL A 112 6.18 -4.50 21.87
CA VAL A 112 6.14 -5.85 22.43
C VAL A 112 5.30 -5.90 23.71
N VAL A 113 5.47 -4.91 24.60
CA VAL A 113 4.68 -4.80 25.84
C VAL A 113 3.20 -4.66 25.54
N LYS A 114 2.81 -3.86 24.54
CA LYS A 114 1.41 -3.74 24.11
C LYS A 114 0.82 -5.10 23.69
N ILE A 115 1.58 -5.90 22.90
CA ILE A 115 1.15 -7.24 22.50
C ILE A 115 1.00 -8.16 23.73
N ILE A 116 1.91 -8.06 24.71
CA ILE A 116 1.83 -8.85 25.95
C ILE A 116 0.60 -8.44 26.77
N ASP A 117 0.37 -7.14 26.95
CA ASP A 117 -0.75 -6.62 27.73
C ASP A 117 -2.10 -7.05 27.12
N ASP A 118 -2.26 -6.95 25.79
CA ASP A 118 -3.47 -7.42 25.10
C ASP A 118 -3.71 -8.93 25.29
N GLN A 119 -2.65 -9.74 25.33
CA GLN A 119 -2.77 -11.18 25.56
C GLN A 119 -3.06 -11.53 27.03
N ILE A 120 -2.57 -10.74 27.99
CA ILE A 120 -2.86 -10.93 29.43
C ILE A 120 -4.29 -10.53 29.76
N ASP A 121 -4.72 -9.37 29.24
CA ASP A 121 -6.02 -8.77 29.54
C ASP A 121 -7.18 -9.36 28.72
N GLU A 122 -6.88 -10.25 27.74
CA GLU A 122 -7.85 -10.85 26.82
C GLU A 122 -8.63 -9.81 26.01
N ASN A 123 -8.02 -8.65 25.75
CA ASN A 123 -8.63 -7.51 25.04
C ASN A 123 -8.73 -7.70 23.52
N GLY A 124 -8.50 -8.92 23.02
CA GLY A 124 -8.47 -9.23 21.60
C GLY A 124 -7.05 -9.31 21.02
N GLU A 125 -6.96 -9.37 19.70
CA GLU A 125 -5.68 -9.36 19.01
C GLU A 125 -5.20 -7.94 18.76
N THR A 126 -3.93 -7.66 19.09
CA THR A 126 -3.26 -6.39 18.74
C THR A 126 -3.31 -6.18 17.22
N SER A 127 -3.78 -5.02 16.79
CA SER A 127 -3.84 -4.62 15.39
C SER A 127 -2.50 -4.03 14.92
N ILE A 128 -2.31 -3.96 13.61
CA ILE A 128 -1.14 -3.29 13.04
C ILE A 128 -1.20 -1.77 13.25
N GLU A 129 -2.42 -1.22 13.35
CA GLU A 129 -2.68 0.19 13.64
C GLU A 129 -2.14 0.59 15.02
N ASP A 130 -2.33 -0.25 16.03
CA ASP A 130 -1.81 -0.01 17.37
C ASP A 130 -0.28 0.04 17.38
N ILE A 131 0.36 -0.84 16.61
CA ILE A 131 1.82 -0.86 16.48
C ILE A 131 2.34 0.39 15.76
N LEU A 132 1.65 0.85 14.70
CA LEU A 132 2.00 2.07 13.97
C LEU A 132 1.89 3.33 14.84
N GLN A 133 1.03 3.34 15.84
CA GLN A 133 0.95 4.42 16.81
C GLN A 133 2.14 4.45 17.78
N ILE A 134 2.75 3.30 18.05
CA ILE A 134 3.88 3.16 18.99
C ILE A 134 5.21 3.31 18.26
N ILE A 135 5.43 2.53 17.19
CA ILE A 135 6.65 2.60 16.37
C ILE A 135 6.41 3.61 15.24
N LYS A 136 6.89 4.82 15.45
CA LYS A 136 6.67 5.93 14.51
C LYS A 136 7.36 5.73 13.16
N GLY A 137 8.49 5.03 13.14
CA GLY A 137 9.29 4.80 11.95
C GLY A 137 10.70 4.31 12.27
N PRO A 138 11.55 4.09 11.27
CA PRO A 138 12.97 3.81 11.47
C PRO A 138 13.67 4.90 12.28
N ASP A 139 14.72 4.50 13.01
CA ASP A 139 15.57 5.39 13.79
C ASP A 139 17.04 5.11 13.44
N PHE A 140 17.57 5.90 12.52
CA PHE A 140 18.90 5.69 11.97
C PHE A 140 20.00 6.20 12.91
N PRO A 141 21.14 5.52 13.00
CA PRO A 141 22.28 5.95 13.84
C PRO A 141 22.84 7.31 13.42
N THR A 142 22.70 7.68 12.16
CA THR A 142 23.17 8.95 11.60
C THR A 142 22.19 10.11 11.75
N GLY A 143 21.04 9.89 12.39
CA GLY A 143 19.97 10.88 12.49
C GLY A 143 19.26 11.05 11.16
N ALA A 144 19.37 12.23 10.56
CA ALA A 144 18.69 12.65 9.34
C ALA A 144 17.16 12.75 9.47
N GLU A 145 16.50 13.21 8.43
CA GLU A 145 15.05 13.41 8.39
C GLU A 145 14.38 12.45 7.42
N ILE A 146 13.35 11.76 7.89
CA ILE A 146 12.47 10.97 7.03
C ILE A 146 11.36 11.88 6.50
N LEU A 147 11.11 11.84 5.20
CA LEU A 147 10.09 12.64 4.55
C LEU A 147 8.79 11.85 4.42
N GLY A 148 7.78 12.24 5.21
CA GLY A 148 6.44 11.67 5.24
C GLY A 148 6.33 10.28 5.88
N THR A 149 5.11 9.84 6.13
CA THR A 149 4.80 8.57 6.81
C THR A 149 4.36 7.46 5.86
N ARG A 150 3.90 7.80 4.65
CA ARG A 150 3.33 6.84 3.69
C ARG A 150 4.27 5.66 3.37
N GLY A 151 5.57 5.95 3.15
CA GLY A 151 6.55 4.89 2.87
C GLY A 151 6.81 3.99 4.08
N ILE A 152 6.69 4.53 5.30
CA ILE A 152 6.79 3.78 6.56
C ILE A 152 5.59 2.84 6.70
N GLU A 153 4.36 3.37 6.52
CA GLU A 153 3.13 2.59 6.63
C GLU A 153 3.08 1.46 5.60
N GLU A 154 3.45 1.73 4.35
CA GLU A 154 3.54 0.71 3.31
C GLU A 154 4.52 -0.40 3.71
N ALA A 155 5.72 -0.03 4.18
CA ALA A 155 6.75 -0.98 4.61
C ALA A 155 6.28 -1.84 5.78
N TYR A 156 5.64 -1.23 6.79
CA TYR A 156 5.22 -1.94 8.00
C TYR A 156 4.01 -2.83 7.79
N ARG A 157 3.10 -2.47 6.87
CA ARG A 157 1.94 -3.30 6.51
C ARG A 157 2.29 -4.47 5.59
N THR A 158 3.18 -4.25 4.63
CA THR A 158 3.45 -5.22 3.55
C THR A 158 4.80 -5.92 3.66
N GLY A 159 5.67 -5.47 4.55
CA GLY A 159 7.07 -5.88 4.63
C GLY A 159 7.96 -5.30 3.51
N ARG A 160 7.43 -4.42 2.65
CA ARG A 160 8.17 -3.75 1.58
C ARG A 160 7.72 -2.31 1.44
N GLY A 161 8.66 -1.38 1.29
CA GLY A 161 8.34 0.03 1.12
C GLY A 161 9.57 0.84 0.73
N LYS A 162 9.33 2.11 0.42
CA LYS A 162 10.39 3.06 0.06
C LYS A 162 10.29 4.27 0.98
N ILE A 163 11.30 4.47 1.80
CA ILE A 163 11.37 5.57 2.76
C ILE A 163 12.38 6.58 2.24
N ARG A 164 11.94 7.82 2.03
CA ARG A 164 12.85 8.91 1.64
C ARG A 164 13.48 9.50 2.87
N VAL A 165 14.81 9.62 2.81
CA VAL A 165 15.62 10.17 3.90
C VAL A 165 16.41 11.34 3.35
N ARG A 166 16.38 12.46 4.06
CA ARG A 166 17.04 13.72 3.70
C ARG A 166 18.06 14.12 4.76
N ALA A 167 19.18 14.65 4.33
CA ALA A 167 20.20 15.24 5.18
C ALA A 167 19.63 16.43 5.98
N VAL A 168 20.07 16.61 7.20
CA VAL A 168 19.77 17.83 7.98
C VAL A 168 20.70 18.93 7.51
N THR A 169 20.09 20.02 7.03
CA THR A 169 20.83 21.15 6.45
C THR A 169 20.37 22.46 7.06
N ASN A 170 21.30 23.40 7.23
CA ASN A 170 21.01 24.74 7.71
C ASN A 170 21.65 25.77 6.75
N ILE A 171 20.96 26.86 6.49
CA ILE A 171 21.46 27.97 5.68
C ILE A 171 21.91 29.09 6.61
N GLU A 172 23.21 29.36 6.61
CA GLU A 172 23.83 30.40 7.45
C GLU A 172 24.28 31.59 6.58
N PRO A 173 23.90 32.82 6.97
CA PRO A 173 24.43 34.01 6.31
C PRO A 173 25.93 34.21 6.67
N MET A 174 26.69 34.61 5.68
CA MET A 174 28.12 34.96 5.85
C MET A 174 28.33 36.48 5.83
N GLN A 175 29.49 36.90 6.32
CA GLN A 175 29.96 38.27 6.11
C GLN A 175 30.02 38.58 4.60
N ASN A 176 29.70 39.81 4.20
CA ASN A 176 29.61 40.23 2.79
C ASN A 176 28.37 39.78 1.99
N GLY A 177 27.28 39.40 2.66
CA GLY A 177 26.00 39.08 2.00
C GLY A 177 26.00 37.78 1.18
N LYS A 178 26.96 36.90 1.40
CA LYS A 178 26.95 35.52 0.91
C LYS A 178 26.18 34.63 1.86
N ASN A 179 25.76 33.45 1.38
CA ASN A 179 25.20 32.38 2.19
C ASN A 179 26.03 31.12 2.08
N ARG A 180 25.98 30.29 3.08
CA ARG A 180 26.52 28.93 3.05
C ARG A 180 25.49 27.91 3.50
N ILE A 181 25.52 26.72 2.93
CA ILE A 181 24.72 25.59 3.34
C ILE A 181 25.62 24.72 4.22
N ILE A 182 25.16 24.44 5.42
CA ILE A 182 25.84 23.54 6.38
C ILE A 182 25.03 22.25 6.45
N VAL A 183 25.71 21.11 6.26
CA VAL A 183 25.12 19.78 6.42
C VAL A 183 25.66 19.17 7.71
N THR A 184 24.76 18.84 8.64
CA THR A 184 25.12 18.30 9.95
C THR A 184 24.83 16.81 10.09
N GLU A 185 23.87 16.27 9.32
CA GLU A 185 23.48 14.86 9.35
C GLU A 185 23.27 14.35 7.92
N LEU A 186 23.59 13.09 7.67
CA LEU A 186 23.47 12.45 6.36
C LEU A 186 22.50 11.25 6.42
N PRO A 187 21.83 10.92 5.31
CA PRO A 187 21.09 9.69 5.19
C PRO A 187 21.92 8.46 5.53
N PHE A 188 21.28 7.47 6.12
CA PHE A 188 21.93 6.24 6.56
C PHE A 188 22.66 5.53 5.42
N MET A 189 23.87 5.04 5.68
CA MET A 189 24.78 4.36 4.74
C MET A 189 25.38 5.25 3.64
N VAL A 190 25.18 6.55 3.65
CA VAL A 190 25.84 7.48 2.72
C VAL A 190 27.30 7.69 3.14
N ASN A 191 28.20 7.59 2.17
CA ASN A 191 29.64 7.89 2.35
C ASN A 191 29.88 9.39 2.16
N LYS A 192 30.36 10.07 3.21
CA LYS A 192 30.56 11.52 3.23
C LYS A 192 31.57 11.98 2.19
N ALA A 193 32.73 11.34 2.09
CA ALA A 193 33.78 11.73 1.14
C ALA A 193 33.29 11.62 -0.31
N ARG A 194 32.66 10.50 -0.69
CA ARG A 194 32.04 10.34 -2.01
C ARG A 194 30.95 11.32 -2.33
N LEU A 195 30.18 11.72 -1.32
CA LEU A 195 29.16 12.75 -1.48
C LEU A 195 29.78 14.09 -1.80
N ILE A 196 30.86 14.47 -1.09
CA ILE A 196 31.63 15.71 -1.34
C ILE A 196 32.23 15.69 -2.73
N GLU A 197 32.88 14.59 -3.13
CA GLU A 197 33.41 14.39 -4.50
C GLU A 197 32.29 14.56 -5.55
N LYS A 198 31.11 13.98 -5.31
CA LYS A 198 29.98 14.08 -6.22
C LYS A 198 29.45 15.50 -6.38
N ILE A 199 29.40 16.26 -5.28
CA ILE A 199 29.03 17.68 -5.33
C ILE A 199 30.06 18.46 -6.15
N ALA A 200 31.35 18.22 -5.93
CA ALA A 200 32.42 18.87 -6.68
C ALA A 200 32.40 18.53 -8.20
N GLU A 201 32.04 17.28 -8.57
CA GLU A 201 31.80 16.88 -9.96
C GLU A 201 30.66 17.68 -10.59
N LEU A 202 29.50 17.81 -9.90
CA LEU A 202 28.34 18.54 -10.40
C LEU A 202 28.66 20.02 -10.65
N VAL A 203 29.50 20.62 -9.81
CA VAL A 203 29.98 22.00 -10.01
C VAL A 203 30.90 22.09 -11.21
N ARG A 204 31.87 21.18 -11.35
CA ARG A 204 32.80 21.13 -12.49
C ARG A 204 32.06 20.90 -13.81
N ASP A 205 31.06 20.03 -13.83
CA ASP A 205 30.23 19.71 -14.98
C ASP A 205 29.19 20.82 -15.28
N LYS A 206 29.13 21.90 -14.48
CA LYS A 206 28.18 23.00 -14.59
C LYS A 206 26.70 22.57 -14.52
N LYS A 207 26.44 21.43 -13.84
CA LYS A 207 25.06 20.98 -13.57
C LYS A 207 24.44 21.70 -12.36
N VAL A 208 25.30 22.13 -11.43
CA VAL A 208 24.93 23.00 -10.31
C VAL A 208 25.87 24.21 -10.38
N ASP A 209 25.32 25.38 -10.67
CA ASP A 209 26.07 26.64 -10.69
C ASP A 209 25.76 27.47 -9.45
N GLY A 210 26.76 28.20 -8.94
CA GLY A 210 26.59 29.10 -7.79
C GLY A 210 27.27 28.64 -6.50
N ILE A 211 27.96 27.52 -6.49
CA ILE A 211 28.82 27.07 -5.41
C ILE A 211 30.24 27.67 -5.63
N THR A 212 30.80 28.31 -4.60
CA THR A 212 32.13 28.93 -4.66
C THR A 212 33.18 28.12 -3.94
N ASP A 213 32.85 27.45 -2.85
CA ASP A 213 33.75 26.60 -2.08
C ASP A 213 32.99 25.42 -1.45
N LEU A 214 33.70 24.32 -1.24
CA LEU A 214 33.17 23.09 -0.65
C LEU A 214 34.26 22.52 0.26
N SER A 215 33.99 22.56 1.58
CA SER A 215 34.93 22.11 2.61
C SER A 215 34.30 21.17 3.62
N ASP A 216 35.08 20.19 4.06
CA ASP A 216 34.72 19.33 5.19
C ASP A 216 35.30 19.92 6.47
N GLN A 217 34.45 20.40 7.36
CA GLN A 217 34.80 20.99 8.63
C GLN A 217 34.42 20.08 9.81
N SER A 218 34.19 18.79 9.54
CA SER A 218 33.84 17.82 10.57
C SER A 218 34.92 17.70 11.63
N SER A 219 34.52 17.66 12.89
CA SER A 219 35.42 17.60 14.04
C SER A 219 34.91 16.63 15.11
N ARG A 220 35.48 16.66 16.31
CA ARG A 220 34.98 15.88 17.46
C ARG A 220 33.60 16.36 17.95
N GLU A 221 33.19 17.57 17.60
CA GLU A 221 31.88 18.14 17.93
C GLU A 221 30.77 17.61 17.02
N GLY A 222 31.12 17.03 15.87
CA GLY A 222 30.15 16.46 14.95
C GLY A 222 30.53 16.62 13.48
N MET A 223 29.64 16.15 12.62
CA MET A 223 29.77 16.30 11.18
C MET A 223 29.38 17.72 10.76
N ARG A 224 30.19 18.31 9.88
CA ARG A 224 29.95 19.64 9.32
C ARG A 224 30.52 19.74 7.90
N ILE A 225 29.66 19.60 6.89
CA ILE A 225 30.02 19.90 5.50
C ILE A 225 29.59 21.33 5.21
N CYS A 226 30.51 22.16 4.75
CA CYS A 226 30.26 23.55 4.43
C CYS A 226 30.28 23.76 2.92
N ILE A 227 29.18 24.30 2.36
CA ILE A 227 29.01 24.61 0.95
C ILE A 227 28.80 26.11 0.82
N GLU A 228 29.82 26.87 0.38
CA GLU A 228 29.70 28.31 0.21
C GLU A 228 29.08 28.67 -1.14
N LEU A 229 28.19 29.63 -1.12
CA LEU A 229 27.45 30.07 -2.30
C LEU A 229 27.88 31.43 -2.81
N ARG A 230 27.67 31.68 -4.11
CA ARG A 230 27.77 33.03 -4.68
C ARG A 230 26.68 33.95 -4.11
N ARG A 231 26.92 35.26 -4.12
CA ARG A 231 25.99 36.26 -3.59
C ARG A 231 24.68 36.33 -4.34
N ASP A 232 24.70 36.07 -5.63
CA ASP A 232 23.60 36.24 -6.60
C ASP A 232 22.67 35.01 -6.72
N VAL A 233 22.88 33.94 -5.93
CA VAL A 233 22.09 32.73 -6.02
C VAL A 233 21.20 32.52 -4.82
N ASN A 234 20.01 31.94 -5.05
CA ASN A 234 19.11 31.55 -3.99
C ASN A 234 19.57 30.22 -3.37
N PRO A 235 19.89 30.17 -2.06
CA PRO A 235 20.36 28.95 -1.39
C PRO A 235 19.41 27.78 -1.51
N ASN A 236 18.09 28.01 -1.44
CA ASN A 236 17.08 26.95 -1.53
C ASN A 236 17.05 26.29 -2.92
N VAL A 237 17.30 27.06 -3.99
CA VAL A 237 17.36 26.50 -5.35
C VAL A 237 18.55 25.58 -5.50
N ILE A 238 19.71 25.98 -4.98
CA ILE A 238 20.91 25.16 -5.00
C ILE A 238 20.70 23.89 -4.15
N LEU A 239 20.13 24.03 -2.96
CA LEU A 239 19.85 22.93 -2.06
C LEU A 239 18.91 21.90 -2.72
N ASN A 240 17.85 22.36 -3.39
CA ASN A 240 16.93 21.47 -4.11
C ASN A 240 17.62 20.77 -5.30
N GLN A 241 18.54 21.42 -6.00
CA GLN A 241 19.35 20.78 -7.04
C GLN A 241 20.27 19.71 -6.44
N LEU A 242 20.87 19.97 -5.28
CA LEU A 242 21.70 19.02 -4.57
C LEU A 242 20.90 17.80 -4.10
N TYR A 243 19.70 17.99 -3.55
CA TYR A 243 18.79 16.88 -3.20
C TYR A 243 18.41 16.01 -4.39
N LYS A 244 18.23 16.63 -5.56
CA LYS A 244 17.87 15.91 -6.79
C LYS A 244 19.02 15.11 -7.38
N HIS A 245 20.25 15.57 -7.26
CA HIS A 245 21.41 15.03 -7.98
C HIS A 245 22.45 14.33 -7.10
N THR A 246 22.28 14.34 -5.79
CA THR A 246 23.22 13.74 -4.83
C THR A 246 22.50 12.91 -3.78
N GLN A 247 23.26 12.19 -2.96
CA GLN A 247 22.76 11.43 -1.82
C GLN A 247 22.49 12.28 -0.56
N LEU A 248 22.41 13.60 -0.68
CA LEU A 248 21.83 14.44 0.38
C LEU A 248 20.35 14.13 0.59
N GLN A 249 19.69 13.57 -0.40
CA GLN A 249 18.40 12.90 -0.26
C GLN A 249 18.49 11.54 -0.95
N ASP A 250 18.18 10.49 -0.24
CA ASP A 250 18.22 9.12 -0.76
C ASP A 250 16.96 8.34 -0.35
N THR A 251 16.73 7.22 -1.01
CA THR A 251 15.59 6.35 -0.73
C THR A 251 16.07 5.05 -0.12
N PHE A 252 15.68 4.80 1.13
CA PHE A 252 15.89 3.53 1.79
C PHE A 252 14.80 2.54 1.36
N GLY A 253 15.19 1.52 0.60
CA GLY A 253 14.28 0.45 0.17
C GLY A 253 14.13 -0.60 1.27
N VAL A 254 12.98 -0.64 1.94
CA VAL A 254 12.70 -1.61 3.00
C VAL A 254 12.32 -2.95 2.40
N ILE A 255 12.97 -4.02 2.90
CA ILE A 255 12.62 -5.41 2.62
C ILE A 255 12.75 -6.18 3.94
N MET A 256 11.60 -6.45 4.58
CA MET A 256 11.53 -7.11 5.88
C MET A 256 11.49 -8.63 5.72
N LEU A 257 12.56 -9.19 5.12
CA LEU A 257 12.73 -10.62 4.95
C LEU A 257 13.59 -11.18 6.06
N ALA A 258 13.10 -12.19 6.78
CA ALA A 258 13.86 -12.93 7.78
C ALA A 258 13.53 -14.41 7.71
N LEU A 259 14.32 -15.24 8.44
CA LEU A 259 14.12 -16.69 8.52
C LEU A 259 13.18 -17.01 9.69
N VAL A 260 12.14 -17.76 9.41
CA VAL A 260 11.26 -18.37 10.40
C VAL A 260 11.36 -19.89 10.24
N ASN A 261 11.89 -20.58 11.22
CA ASN A 261 12.17 -22.03 11.14
C ASN A 261 13.01 -22.40 9.90
N ASN A 262 14.06 -21.62 9.60
CA ASN A 262 14.92 -21.72 8.42
C ASN A 262 14.24 -21.48 7.06
N GLU A 263 12.98 -21.02 7.02
CA GLU A 263 12.30 -20.62 5.81
C GLU A 263 12.30 -19.10 5.65
N PRO A 264 12.66 -18.56 4.47
CA PRO A 264 12.65 -17.13 4.24
C PRO A 264 11.21 -16.61 4.06
N LYS A 265 10.82 -15.61 4.87
CA LYS A 265 9.50 -14.96 4.82
C LYS A 265 9.66 -13.45 4.81
N VAL A 266 8.89 -12.79 3.93
CA VAL A 266 8.68 -11.34 4.03
C VAL A 266 7.52 -11.13 5.00
N MET A 267 7.78 -10.39 6.07
CA MET A 267 6.84 -10.20 7.18
C MET A 267 6.50 -8.73 7.36
N ASN A 268 5.32 -8.45 7.84
CA ASN A 268 4.96 -7.14 8.38
C ASN A 268 5.60 -6.94 9.77
N ILE A 269 5.57 -5.72 10.30
CA ILE A 269 6.23 -5.41 11.58
C ILE A 269 5.57 -6.15 12.75
N LEU A 270 4.25 -6.31 12.75
CA LEU A 270 3.52 -7.02 13.79
C LEU A 270 3.89 -8.50 13.83
N ASP A 271 4.02 -9.16 12.67
CA ASP A 271 4.43 -10.56 12.60
C ASP A 271 5.84 -10.75 13.18
N MET A 272 6.77 -9.84 12.86
CA MET A 272 8.13 -9.89 13.41
C MET A 272 8.14 -9.81 14.95
N LEU A 273 7.31 -8.93 15.52
CA LEU A 273 7.15 -8.80 16.98
C LEU A 273 6.49 -10.03 17.60
N LYS A 274 5.47 -10.60 16.95
CA LYS A 274 4.82 -11.83 17.40
C LYS A 274 5.78 -13.03 17.40
N TYR A 275 6.62 -13.19 16.36
CA TYR A 275 7.64 -14.24 16.33
C TYR A 275 8.74 -14.04 17.38
N TYR A 276 9.15 -12.80 17.63
CA TYR A 276 10.07 -12.48 18.71
C TYR A 276 9.47 -12.86 20.09
N LEU A 277 8.22 -12.46 20.35
CA LEU A 277 7.55 -12.81 21.62
C LEU A 277 7.45 -14.33 21.81
N LYS A 278 7.08 -15.07 20.76
CA LYS A 278 7.04 -16.52 20.79
C LYS A 278 8.40 -17.14 21.14
N HIS A 279 9.48 -16.60 20.57
CA HIS A 279 10.84 -17.02 20.91
C HIS A 279 11.15 -16.74 22.39
N GLN A 280 10.76 -15.59 22.93
CA GLN A 280 10.95 -15.27 24.35
C GLN A 280 10.13 -16.19 25.26
N GLU A 281 8.92 -16.55 24.91
CA GLU A 281 8.12 -17.53 25.66
C GLU A 281 8.88 -18.88 25.75
N GLU A 282 9.49 -19.34 24.66
CA GLU A 282 10.30 -20.57 24.64
C GLU A 282 11.57 -20.46 25.50
N VAL A 283 12.32 -19.36 25.33
CA VAL A 283 13.57 -19.11 26.08
C VAL A 283 13.30 -19.06 27.58
N VAL A 284 12.29 -18.32 28.03
CA VAL A 284 11.96 -18.17 29.46
C VAL A 284 11.39 -19.45 30.02
N THR A 285 10.61 -20.21 29.26
CA THR A 285 10.11 -21.53 29.67
C THR A 285 11.27 -22.51 29.89
N ARG A 286 12.21 -22.60 28.95
CA ARG A 286 13.40 -23.48 29.05
C ARG A 286 14.30 -23.07 30.20
N ARG A 287 14.56 -21.76 30.37
CA ARG A 287 15.31 -21.23 31.50
C ARG A 287 14.66 -21.59 32.84
N THR A 288 13.35 -21.35 32.95
CA THR A 288 12.63 -21.65 34.21
C THR A 288 12.63 -23.13 34.55
N LYS A 289 12.51 -24.01 33.53
CA LYS A 289 12.67 -25.47 33.73
C LYS A 289 14.07 -25.84 34.21
N TYR A 290 15.11 -25.25 33.64
CA TYR A 290 16.48 -25.47 34.05
C TYR A 290 16.70 -25.01 35.49
N ASP A 291 16.27 -23.80 35.85
CA ASP A 291 16.39 -23.23 37.20
C ASP A 291 15.55 -24.03 38.21
N LEU A 292 14.36 -24.53 37.83
CA LEU A 292 13.54 -25.43 38.63
C LEU A 292 14.27 -26.74 38.93
N ASN A 293 14.80 -27.43 37.91
CA ASN A 293 15.52 -28.68 38.07
C ASN A 293 16.73 -28.50 39.00
N LYS A 294 17.49 -27.39 38.83
CA LYS A 294 18.63 -27.11 39.71
C LYS A 294 18.23 -26.79 41.13
N ALA A 295 17.12 -26.09 41.33
CA ALA A 295 16.57 -25.82 42.66
C ALA A 295 16.07 -27.11 43.33
N GLU A 296 15.38 -27.99 42.59
CA GLU A 296 14.91 -29.29 43.08
C GLU A 296 16.09 -30.24 43.42
N GLU A 297 17.11 -30.33 42.55
CA GLU A 297 18.35 -31.09 42.85
C GLU A 297 19.00 -30.59 44.14
N ARG A 298 19.13 -29.29 44.36
CA ARG A 298 19.74 -28.71 45.54
C ARG A 298 18.87 -28.90 46.79
N ALA A 299 17.56 -28.67 46.67
CA ALA A 299 16.61 -28.92 47.78
C ALA A 299 16.60 -30.37 48.22
N HIS A 300 16.70 -31.32 47.29
CA HIS A 300 16.80 -32.73 47.57
C HIS A 300 18.05 -33.05 48.39
N ILE A 301 19.21 -32.48 48.03
CA ILE A 301 20.44 -32.64 48.81
C ILE A 301 20.30 -32.05 50.20
N LEU A 302 19.76 -30.83 50.30
CA LEU A 302 19.56 -30.17 51.60
C LEU A 302 18.62 -30.96 52.51
N GLN A 303 17.54 -31.51 51.95
CA GLN A 303 16.62 -32.37 52.70
C GLN A 303 17.35 -33.55 53.32
N GLY A 304 18.22 -34.25 52.58
CA GLY A 304 19.04 -35.34 53.10
C GLY A 304 19.99 -34.88 54.20
N LEU A 305 20.63 -33.70 54.02
CA LEU A 305 21.51 -33.14 55.07
C LEU A 305 20.76 -32.77 56.36
N LEU A 306 19.54 -32.25 56.26
CA LEU A 306 18.69 -31.93 57.41
C LEU A 306 18.28 -33.21 58.16
N ILE A 307 17.86 -34.28 57.43
CA ILE A 307 17.57 -35.60 58.01
C ILE A 307 18.79 -36.15 58.78
N ALA A 308 20.00 -35.98 58.21
CA ALA A 308 21.23 -36.38 58.83
C ALA A 308 21.55 -35.58 60.09
N LEU A 309 21.30 -34.28 60.10
CA LEU A 309 21.52 -33.41 61.27
C LEU A 309 20.50 -33.67 62.38
N ASP A 310 19.29 -34.07 62.08
CA ASP A 310 18.27 -34.45 63.03
C ASP A 310 18.63 -35.76 63.71
N ASN A 311 19.38 -36.65 63.04
CA ASN A 311 19.80 -37.99 63.53
C ASN A 311 21.33 -38.12 63.63
N ILE A 312 22.02 -37.03 64.00
CA ILE A 312 23.48 -36.86 63.85
C ILE A 312 24.26 -37.98 64.59
N ASP A 313 23.85 -38.38 65.78
CA ASP A 313 24.54 -39.41 66.58
C ASP A 313 24.50 -40.80 65.91
N GLU A 314 23.38 -41.16 65.31
CA GLU A 314 23.19 -42.37 64.55
C GLU A 314 23.99 -42.34 63.22
N VAL A 315 23.98 -41.20 62.48
CA VAL A 315 24.80 -41.05 61.32
C VAL A 315 26.30 -41.21 61.61
N ILE A 316 26.80 -40.56 62.67
CA ILE A 316 28.18 -40.67 63.07
C ILE A 316 28.52 -42.14 63.43
N LYS A 317 27.63 -42.85 64.10
CA LYS A 317 27.83 -44.28 64.48
C LYS A 317 27.91 -45.12 63.19
N ILE A 318 27.04 -44.93 62.24
CA ILE A 318 27.05 -45.65 60.94
C ILE A 318 28.37 -45.40 60.23
N ILE A 319 28.74 -44.12 60.03
CA ILE A 319 29.95 -43.77 59.28
C ILE A 319 31.20 -44.32 59.92
N ARG A 320 31.30 -44.31 61.28
CA ARG A 320 32.42 -44.84 62.00
C ARG A 320 32.46 -46.42 62.05
N GLY A 321 31.31 -47.05 61.95
CA GLY A 321 31.17 -48.48 61.94
C GLY A 321 31.48 -49.15 60.59
N SER A 322 31.34 -48.43 59.54
CA SER A 322 31.53 -48.91 58.16
C SER A 322 33.00 -49.00 57.78
N LYS A 323 33.36 -50.02 57.01
CA LYS A 323 34.76 -50.33 56.60
C LYS A 323 35.21 -49.42 55.42
N ASN A 324 34.31 -48.94 54.65
CA ASN A 324 34.57 -48.08 53.50
C ASN A 324 33.38 -47.17 53.22
N VAL A 325 33.57 -46.15 52.33
CA VAL A 325 32.55 -45.16 51.96
C VAL A 325 31.31 -45.77 51.31
N GLN A 326 31.46 -46.85 50.53
CA GLN A 326 30.33 -47.50 49.86
C GLN A 326 29.42 -48.21 50.86
N GLU A 327 29.99 -48.88 51.86
CA GLU A 327 29.27 -49.54 52.95
C GLU A 327 28.53 -48.51 53.81
N ALA A 328 29.16 -47.38 54.16
CA ALA A 328 28.53 -46.27 54.86
C ALA A 328 27.34 -45.72 54.10
N LYS A 329 27.49 -45.49 52.81
CA LYS A 329 26.37 -44.99 51.94
C LYS A 329 25.21 -46.00 51.89
N ALA A 330 25.48 -47.28 51.68
CA ALA A 330 24.47 -48.37 51.67
C ALA A 330 23.66 -48.42 52.95
N GLU A 331 24.33 -48.31 54.09
CA GLU A 331 23.68 -48.35 55.43
C GLU A 331 22.84 -47.05 55.61
N LEU A 332 23.34 -45.84 55.26
CA LEU A 332 22.61 -44.58 55.34
C LEU A 332 21.36 -44.61 54.46
N ILE A 333 21.45 -45.11 53.21
CA ILE A 333 20.33 -45.28 52.31
C ILE A 333 19.28 -46.24 52.94
N SER A 334 19.69 -47.38 53.39
CA SER A 334 18.77 -48.39 53.99
C SER A 334 18.09 -47.86 55.23
N ARG A 335 18.82 -47.12 56.10
CA ARG A 335 18.32 -46.66 57.39
C ARG A 335 17.40 -45.52 57.39
N PHE A 336 17.67 -44.48 56.49
CA PHE A 336 16.96 -43.21 56.45
C PHE A 336 16.18 -43.05 55.19
N ASP A 337 16.05 -44.01 54.29
CA ASP A 337 15.40 -43.99 53.00
C ASP A 337 15.93 -42.84 52.12
N LEU A 338 17.26 -42.71 52.11
CA LEU A 338 17.95 -41.63 51.38
C LEU A 338 18.27 -42.05 49.92
N SER A 339 18.38 -41.10 49.02
CA SER A 339 18.96 -41.35 47.70
C SER A 339 20.50 -41.46 47.76
N GLU A 340 21.11 -42.08 46.75
CA GLU A 340 22.56 -42.17 46.65
C GLU A 340 23.27 -40.83 46.71
N VAL A 341 22.67 -39.79 46.05
CA VAL A 341 23.18 -38.41 46.02
C VAL A 341 23.12 -37.79 47.42
N GLN A 342 22.04 -38.02 48.17
CA GLN A 342 21.90 -37.53 49.54
C GLN A 342 22.90 -38.22 50.47
N ALA A 343 23.05 -39.54 50.37
CA ALA A 343 24.02 -40.32 51.16
C ALA A 343 25.46 -39.87 50.87
N GLN A 344 25.81 -39.64 49.61
CA GLN A 344 27.10 -39.07 49.23
C GLN A 344 27.33 -37.69 49.87
N ALA A 345 26.36 -36.79 49.80
CA ALA A 345 26.46 -35.45 50.41
C ALA A 345 26.64 -35.50 51.93
N ILE A 346 26.02 -36.51 52.62
CA ILE A 346 26.16 -36.69 54.04
C ILE A 346 27.59 -37.17 54.36
N VAL A 347 28.12 -38.11 53.62
CA VAL A 347 29.51 -38.66 53.86
C VAL A 347 30.57 -37.59 53.60
N ASP A 348 30.32 -36.71 52.62
CA ASP A 348 31.20 -35.55 52.23
C ASP A 348 31.04 -34.34 53.17
N MET A 349 30.12 -34.42 54.15
CA MET A 349 29.81 -33.30 55.03
C MET A 349 30.98 -32.95 55.93
N ARG A 350 31.34 -31.68 56.00
CA ARG A 350 32.43 -31.19 56.83
C ARG A 350 31.98 -31.08 58.29
N LEU A 351 32.86 -31.41 59.28
CA LEU A 351 32.56 -31.34 60.71
C LEU A 351 31.99 -29.98 61.16
N ARG A 352 32.38 -28.87 60.53
CA ARG A 352 31.81 -27.54 60.84
C ARG A 352 30.32 -27.42 60.60
N ALA A 353 29.78 -28.21 59.65
CA ALA A 353 28.37 -28.21 59.33
C ALA A 353 27.48 -28.78 60.45
N LEU A 354 28.08 -29.43 61.47
CA LEU A 354 27.38 -29.93 62.63
C LEU A 354 27.05 -28.86 63.68
N THR A 355 27.50 -27.60 63.48
CA THR A 355 27.21 -26.51 64.43
C THR A 355 25.78 -26.01 64.25
N GLY A 356 25.14 -25.55 65.34
CA GLY A 356 23.77 -25.04 65.30
C GLY A 356 23.58 -23.89 64.33
N LEU A 357 24.57 -22.98 64.22
CA LEU A 357 24.53 -21.85 63.30
C LEU A 357 24.53 -22.27 61.82
N GLU A 358 25.25 -23.33 61.46
CA GLU A 358 25.24 -23.85 60.08
C GLU A 358 23.94 -24.61 59.78
N ARG A 359 23.33 -25.26 60.75
CA ARG A 359 22.00 -25.87 60.62
C ARG A 359 20.94 -24.82 60.29
N GLU A 360 20.88 -23.72 61.05
CA GLU A 360 19.95 -22.61 60.75
C GLU A 360 20.13 -22.06 59.34
N LYS A 361 21.36 -22.00 58.84
CA LYS A 361 21.62 -21.57 57.44
C LYS A 361 21.09 -22.57 56.41
N LEU A 362 21.24 -23.87 56.65
CA LEU A 362 20.72 -24.89 55.75
C LEU A 362 19.19 -24.91 55.73
N GLU A 363 18.55 -24.73 56.89
CA GLU A 363 17.09 -24.61 57.01
C GLU A 363 16.58 -23.36 56.27
N ALA A 364 17.25 -22.21 56.40
CA ALA A 364 16.92 -21.00 55.70
C ALA A 364 17.11 -21.13 54.18
N GLU A 365 18.23 -21.73 53.72
CA GLU A 365 18.49 -22.04 52.31
C GLU A 365 17.40 -22.94 51.72
N TYR A 366 17.02 -24.02 52.47
CA TYR A 366 15.96 -24.91 52.04
C TYR A 366 14.60 -24.20 51.89
N ALA A 367 14.22 -23.41 52.87
CA ALA A 367 12.98 -22.65 52.83
C ALA A 367 12.95 -21.67 51.66
N GLU A 368 14.07 -20.96 51.38
CA GLU A 368 14.18 -20.04 50.22
C GLU A 368 14.07 -20.82 48.91
N LEU A 369 14.72 -21.99 48.77
CA LEU A 369 14.62 -22.82 47.59
C LEU A 369 13.20 -23.35 47.34
N MET A 370 12.52 -23.80 48.42
CA MET A 370 11.13 -24.25 48.28
C MET A 370 10.22 -23.17 47.78
N LYS A 371 10.38 -21.92 48.24
CA LYS A 371 9.65 -20.78 47.73
C LYS A 371 9.93 -20.53 46.25
N LYS A 372 11.21 -20.60 45.83
CA LYS A 372 11.59 -20.46 44.41
C LYS A 372 11.02 -21.60 43.54
N ILE A 373 10.99 -22.82 44.04
CA ILE A 373 10.40 -23.98 43.35
C ILE A 373 8.91 -23.75 43.11
N GLU A 374 8.17 -23.23 44.10
CA GLU A 374 6.77 -22.90 43.96
C GLU A 374 6.55 -21.77 42.91
N GLU A 375 7.37 -20.72 42.95
CA GLU A 375 7.35 -19.64 41.98
C GLU A 375 7.62 -20.16 40.55
N TYR A 376 8.64 -21.00 40.35
CA TYR A 376 8.95 -21.56 39.02
C TYR A 376 7.83 -22.47 38.50
N ARG A 377 7.25 -23.28 39.37
CA ARG A 377 6.10 -24.15 39.01
C ARG A 377 4.88 -23.32 38.62
N ALA A 378 4.59 -22.23 39.35
CA ALA A 378 3.52 -21.34 39.05
C ALA A 378 3.71 -20.66 37.65
N ILE A 379 4.93 -20.20 37.37
CA ILE A 379 5.26 -19.55 36.06
C ILE A 379 5.10 -20.59 34.92
N LEU A 380 5.48 -21.84 35.12
CA LEU A 380 5.35 -22.89 34.10
C LEU A 380 3.92 -23.38 33.90
N ALA A 381 3.05 -23.25 34.92
CA ALA A 381 1.66 -23.66 34.86
C ALA A 381 0.74 -22.59 34.23
N ASP A 382 1.07 -21.30 34.33
CA ASP A 382 0.25 -20.20 33.87
C ASP A 382 1.00 -19.31 32.85
N ARG A 383 0.51 -19.34 31.61
CA ARG A 383 1.08 -18.51 30.53
C ARG A 383 1.00 -17.00 30.82
N LYS A 384 0.00 -16.54 31.56
CA LYS A 384 -0.11 -15.11 31.92
C LYS A 384 1.01 -14.69 32.86
N LEU A 385 1.36 -15.55 33.82
CA LEU A 385 2.51 -15.32 34.67
C LEU A 385 3.83 -15.33 33.88
N LEU A 386 3.98 -16.25 32.93
CA LEU A 386 5.14 -16.30 32.04
C LEU A 386 5.29 -15.00 31.24
N LEU A 387 4.22 -14.53 30.62
CA LEU A 387 4.18 -13.25 29.90
C LEU A 387 4.50 -12.06 30.81
N GLY A 388 4.02 -12.09 32.06
CA GLY A 388 4.33 -11.09 33.08
C GLY A 388 5.83 -11.03 33.41
N VAL A 389 6.52 -12.16 33.45
CA VAL A 389 7.98 -12.23 33.63
C VAL A 389 8.69 -11.59 32.42
N ILE A 390 8.32 -11.99 31.20
CA ILE A 390 8.91 -11.44 29.97
C ILE A 390 8.71 -9.91 29.93
N ARG A 391 7.50 -9.44 30.22
CA ARG A 391 7.16 -8.01 30.29
C ARG A 391 8.09 -7.25 31.25
N LYS A 392 8.27 -7.76 32.46
CA LYS A 392 9.11 -7.14 33.48
C LYS A 392 10.57 -7.06 33.03
N GLU A 393 11.10 -8.14 32.48
CA GLU A 393 12.50 -8.22 32.04
C GLU A 393 12.79 -7.30 30.86
N ILE A 394 11.89 -7.24 29.85
CA ILE A 394 12.11 -6.39 28.68
C ILE A 394 12.00 -4.90 29.02
N LEU A 395 11.14 -4.52 29.98
CA LEU A 395 11.04 -3.15 30.48
C LEU A 395 12.33 -2.69 31.18
N VAL A 396 12.99 -3.57 31.95
CA VAL A 396 14.29 -3.25 32.54
C VAL A 396 15.34 -2.95 31.48
N ILE A 397 15.29 -3.61 30.33
CA ILE A 397 16.21 -3.34 29.21
C ILE A 397 15.88 -1.99 28.57
N SER A 398 14.60 -1.67 28.41
CA SER A 398 14.17 -0.37 27.92
C SER A 398 14.64 0.79 28.82
N GLU A 399 14.55 0.61 30.14
CA GLU A 399 14.99 1.62 31.10
C GLU A 399 16.52 1.78 31.10
N LYS A 400 17.25 0.67 31.04
CA LYS A 400 18.73 0.65 31.16
C LYS A 400 19.45 1.13 29.91
N TYR A 401 18.91 0.85 28.71
CA TYR A 401 19.60 1.07 27.43
C TYR A 401 18.84 1.96 26.46
N GLY A 402 17.57 2.29 26.75
CA GLY A 402 16.74 3.11 25.88
C GLY A 402 17.19 4.57 25.88
N ASP A 403 17.25 5.15 24.69
CA ASP A 403 17.57 6.56 24.44
C ASP A 403 16.48 7.24 23.61
N GLU A 404 16.63 8.52 23.38
CA GLU A 404 15.73 9.31 22.54
C GLU A 404 15.93 8.98 21.06
N ARG A 405 14.87 9.20 20.26
CA ARG A 405 14.90 9.08 18.81
C ARG A 405 15.92 10.08 18.21
N ARG A 406 16.71 9.60 17.26
CA ARG A 406 17.71 10.42 16.53
C ARG A 406 17.15 10.93 15.21
N THR A 407 16.43 10.08 14.48
CA THR A 407 15.88 10.43 13.17
C THR A 407 14.57 11.18 13.33
N HIS A 408 14.49 12.37 12.77
CA HIS A 408 13.28 13.17 12.73
C HIS A 408 12.35 12.65 11.62
N ILE A 409 11.04 12.70 11.85
CA ILE A 409 10.03 12.41 10.83
C ILE A 409 9.37 13.73 10.48
N GLY A 410 9.72 14.26 9.33
CA GLY A 410 9.24 15.52 8.80
C GLY A 410 8.05 15.34 7.87
N TYR A 411 7.52 16.48 7.47
CA TYR A 411 6.46 16.54 6.47
C TYR A 411 7.06 16.36 5.07
N ASP A 412 6.42 15.52 4.24
CA ASP A 412 6.81 15.40 2.84
C ASP A 412 5.93 16.32 1.99
N GLU A 413 6.53 17.34 1.39
CA GLU A 413 5.85 18.19 0.41
C GLU A 413 5.30 17.40 -0.79
N PHE A 414 5.80 16.18 -1.03
CA PHE A 414 5.31 15.25 -2.06
C PHE A 414 4.34 14.18 -1.52
N ASP A 415 4.07 14.14 -0.22
CA ASP A 415 2.99 13.32 0.37
C ASP A 415 1.61 13.94 0.13
N ILE A 416 1.55 15.21 -0.28
CA ILE A 416 0.44 15.72 -1.07
C ILE A 416 0.53 14.94 -2.39
N SER A 417 -0.30 13.94 -2.56
CA SER A 417 -0.36 13.24 -3.83
C SER A 417 -0.58 14.29 -4.92
N MET A 418 -0.01 14.11 -6.12
CA MET A 418 -0.37 14.97 -7.27
C MET A 418 -1.90 15.03 -7.40
N GLU A 419 -2.60 14.06 -6.87
CA GLU A 419 -4.04 13.95 -6.79
C GLU A 419 -4.66 14.98 -5.83
N ASP A 420 -4.01 15.28 -4.68
CA ASP A 420 -4.51 16.26 -3.70
C ASP A 420 -4.25 17.71 -4.12
N LEU A 421 -3.32 17.93 -5.05
CA LEU A 421 -3.06 19.25 -5.69
C LEU A 421 -4.04 19.56 -6.83
N ILE A 422 -4.76 18.55 -7.32
CA ILE A 422 -5.74 18.73 -8.39
C ILE A 422 -7.06 19.10 -7.72
N PRO A 423 -7.67 20.24 -8.09
CA PRO A 423 -8.94 20.63 -7.51
C PRO A 423 -10.03 19.60 -7.84
N ARG A 424 -10.86 19.29 -6.86
CA ARG A 424 -12.06 18.46 -7.05
C ARG A 424 -13.10 19.32 -7.75
N GLU A 425 -13.21 19.19 -9.05
CA GLU A 425 -14.15 19.93 -9.90
C GLU A 425 -14.97 18.97 -10.76
N ASN A 426 -16.14 19.43 -11.14
CA ASN A 426 -16.97 18.71 -12.10
C ASN A 426 -16.43 18.96 -13.51
N VAL A 427 -16.18 17.90 -14.22
CA VAL A 427 -15.59 17.91 -15.55
C VAL A 427 -16.48 17.20 -16.55
N VAL A 428 -16.52 17.73 -17.77
CA VAL A 428 -17.22 17.11 -18.90
C VAL A 428 -16.21 16.31 -19.71
N ILE A 429 -16.45 15.03 -19.87
CA ILE A 429 -15.65 14.14 -20.71
C ILE A 429 -16.42 13.85 -21.99
N THR A 430 -15.75 14.04 -23.11
CA THR A 430 -16.28 13.77 -24.45
C THR A 430 -15.45 12.69 -25.11
N VAL A 431 -16.10 11.65 -25.63
CA VAL A 431 -15.47 10.56 -26.37
C VAL A 431 -16.10 10.46 -27.75
N THR A 432 -15.27 10.42 -28.79
CA THR A 432 -15.73 10.27 -30.17
C THR A 432 -15.74 8.81 -30.63
N ASN A 433 -16.41 8.54 -31.73
CA ASN A 433 -16.48 7.19 -32.31
C ASN A 433 -15.12 6.68 -32.81
N MET A 434 -14.26 7.58 -33.30
CA MET A 434 -12.89 7.26 -33.73
C MET A 434 -11.90 7.16 -32.55
N GLY A 435 -12.38 7.40 -31.33
CA GLY A 435 -11.56 7.24 -30.11
C GLY A 435 -10.76 8.47 -29.74
N TYR A 436 -11.21 9.68 -30.08
CA TYR A 436 -10.69 10.91 -29.49
C TYR A 436 -11.40 11.20 -28.18
N ILE A 437 -10.63 11.63 -27.17
CA ILE A 437 -11.13 11.94 -25.83
C ILE A 437 -10.60 13.30 -25.38
N LYS A 438 -11.40 14.04 -24.64
CA LYS A 438 -10.97 15.25 -23.94
C LYS A 438 -11.75 15.47 -22.65
N ARG A 439 -11.17 16.25 -21.78
CA ARG A 439 -11.77 16.77 -20.56
C ARG A 439 -11.96 18.28 -20.70
N MET A 440 -13.05 18.79 -20.16
CA MET A 440 -13.34 20.22 -20.10
C MET A 440 -13.92 20.56 -18.73
N SER A 441 -13.66 21.77 -18.21
CA SER A 441 -14.36 22.27 -17.04
C SER A 441 -15.85 22.48 -17.36
N MET A 442 -16.71 22.21 -16.36
CA MET A 442 -18.16 22.40 -16.49
C MET A 442 -18.52 23.87 -16.74
N ASP A 443 -17.74 24.83 -16.26
CA ASP A 443 -17.92 26.26 -16.43
C ASP A 443 -17.85 26.72 -17.92
N THR A 444 -17.28 25.88 -18.78
CA THR A 444 -17.22 26.11 -20.23
C THR A 444 -18.57 25.92 -20.93
N PHE A 445 -19.53 25.26 -20.28
CA PHE A 445 -20.87 25.01 -20.79
C PHE A 445 -21.88 25.87 -20.03
N LYS A 446 -21.98 27.17 -20.41
CA LYS A 446 -23.06 28.02 -19.91
C LYS A 446 -24.40 27.57 -20.49
N SER A 447 -25.44 27.54 -19.67
CA SER A 447 -26.80 27.20 -20.08
C SER A 447 -27.30 28.24 -21.11
N GLN A 448 -27.97 27.79 -22.16
CA GLN A 448 -28.60 28.65 -23.15
C GLN A 448 -30.13 28.56 -23.05
N ASN A 449 -30.81 29.66 -23.20
CA ASN A 449 -32.28 29.75 -23.21
C ASN A 449 -32.88 28.98 -24.39
N ARG A 450 -34.14 28.53 -24.23
CA ARG A 450 -34.94 27.88 -25.28
C ARG A 450 -34.89 28.71 -26.57
N GLY A 451 -34.45 28.11 -27.70
CA GLY A 451 -34.32 28.73 -28.98
C GLY A 451 -32.91 29.18 -29.38
N GLY A 452 -31.90 28.99 -28.51
CA GLY A 452 -30.49 29.22 -28.82
C GLY A 452 -29.98 28.31 -29.95
N LYS A 453 -29.03 28.81 -30.77
CA LYS A 453 -28.45 28.10 -31.94
C LYS A 453 -27.60 26.86 -31.55
N GLY A 454 -27.58 26.43 -30.29
CA GLY A 454 -26.71 25.35 -29.82
C GLY A 454 -25.22 25.70 -29.93
N ILE A 455 -24.41 25.06 -29.10
CA ILE A 455 -22.96 25.32 -29.07
C ILE A 455 -22.24 24.09 -29.64
N LYS A 456 -21.33 24.30 -30.60
CA LYS A 456 -20.50 23.24 -31.16
C LYS A 456 -19.55 22.72 -30.07
N GLY A 457 -19.79 21.51 -29.59
CA GLY A 457 -19.06 20.91 -28.43
C GLY A 457 -17.67 20.39 -28.76
N MET A 458 -17.36 20.09 -30.03
CA MET A 458 -16.09 19.52 -30.46
C MET A 458 -15.93 19.68 -31.98
N GLN A 459 -14.72 19.88 -32.46
CA GLN A 459 -14.40 19.78 -33.87
C GLN A 459 -14.02 18.32 -34.16
N THR A 460 -14.83 17.65 -34.96
CA THR A 460 -14.62 16.27 -35.39
C THR A 460 -14.02 16.24 -36.80
N LEU A 461 -13.41 15.11 -37.18
CA LEU A 461 -13.08 14.79 -38.57
C LEU A 461 -14.38 14.63 -39.37
N GLU A 462 -14.33 14.70 -40.72
CA GLU A 462 -15.53 14.61 -41.58
C GLU A 462 -16.38 13.37 -41.33
N GLU A 463 -15.79 12.27 -40.86
CA GLU A 463 -16.47 10.99 -40.56
C GLU A 463 -16.58 10.65 -39.05
N ASP A 464 -16.18 11.57 -38.14
CA ASP A 464 -16.19 11.30 -36.70
C ASP A 464 -17.30 12.09 -35.99
N PHE A 465 -17.84 11.53 -34.91
CA PHE A 465 -18.90 12.12 -34.11
C PHE A 465 -18.73 11.80 -32.62
N ILE A 466 -19.36 12.65 -31.78
CA ILE A 466 -19.37 12.42 -30.34
C ILE A 466 -20.23 11.18 -30.03
N ARG A 467 -19.60 10.15 -29.52
CA ARG A 467 -20.27 8.90 -29.13
C ARG A 467 -20.79 8.97 -27.71
N GLU A 468 -19.99 9.50 -26.79
CA GLU A 468 -20.33 9.63 -25.38
C GLU A 468 -19.93 11.00 -24.86
N LEU A 469 -20.81 11.59 -24.07
CA LEU A 469 -20.58 12.82 -23.30
C LEU A 469 -21.18 12.60 -21.92
N PHE A 470 -20.38 12.77 -20.88
CA PHE A 470 -20.84 12.61 -19.50
C PHE A 470 -20.10 13.55 -18.56
N VAL A 471 -20.77 13.92 -17.45
CA VAL A 471 -20.19 14.71 -16.37
C VAL A 471 -19.67 13.75 -15.30
N THR A 472 -18.52 14.06 -14.75
CA THR A 472 -17.90 13.32 -13.65
C THR A 472 -17.04 14.27 -12.84
N THR A 473 -16.53 13.81 -11.68
CA THR A 473 -15.58 14.58 -10.89
C THR A 473 -14.15 14.27 -11.35
N SER A 474 -13.25 15.25 -11.29
CA SER A 474 -11.85 15.12 -11.69
C SER A 474 -11.14 13.88 -11.08
N HIS A 475 -11.53 13.46 -9.88
CA HIS A 475 -10.94 12.34 -9.14
C HIS A 475 -11.58 10.98 -9.39
N HIS A 476 -12.71 10.90 -10.08
CA HIS A 476 -13.36 9.62 -10.39
C HIS A 476 -12.53 8.79 -11.36
N TYR A 477 -12.65 7.48 -11.24
CA TYR A 477 -12.09 6.55 -12.20
C TYR A 477 -12.98 6.47 -13.44
N ILE A 478 -12.36 6.40 -14.59
CA ILE A 478 -13.03 6.14 -15.87
C ILE A 478 -12.56 4.76 -16.36
N MET A 479 -13.49 3.83 -16.49
CA MET A 479 -13.22 2.51 -17.04
C MET A 479 -13.57 2.49 -18.53
N PHE A 480 -12.64 2.01 -19.34
CA PHE A 480 -12.77 1.86 -20.78
C PHE A 480 -12.83 0.38 -21.14
N PHE A 481 -13.99 -0.06 -21.61
CA PHE A 481 -14.18 -1.42 -22.09
C PHE A 481 -13.99 -1.47 -23.59
N THR A 482 -13.38 -2.55 -24.09
CA THR A 482 -13.05 -2.68 -25.52
C THR A 482 -13.82 -3.83 -26.16
N ASN A 483 -13.94 -3.79 -27.48
CA ASN A 483 -14.56 -4.84 -28.28
C ASN A 483 -13.87 -6.21 -28.13
N LYS A 484 -12.60 -6.25 -27.73
CA LYS A 484 -11.82 -7.46 -27.44
C LYS A 484 -12.04 -8.01 -26.03
N GLY A 485 -12.97 -7.44 -25.24
CA GLY A 485 -13.30 -7.87 -23.88
C GLY A 485 -12.26 -7.52 -22.84
N ARG A 486 -11.48 -6.47 -23.06
CA ARG A 486 -10.52 -5.91 -22.10
C ARG A 486 -11.07 -4.66 -21.44
N VAL A 487 -10.52 -4.33 -20.28
CA VAL A 487 -10.82 -3.09 -19.54
C VAL A 487 -9.54 -2.36 -19.18
N TYR A 488 -9.56 -1.05 -19.34
CA TYR A 488 -8.51 -0.11 -18.94
C TYR A 488 -9.10 0.91 -17.97
N ARG A 489 -8.26 1.56 -17.18
CA ARG A 489 -8.69 2.53 -16.18
C ARG A 489 -7.76 3.74 -16.17
N LEU A 490 -8.35 4.95 -16.14
CA LEU A 490 -7.68 6.22 -15.88
C LEU A 490 -8.46 7.00 -14.84
N LYS A 491 -7.79 7.92 -14.16
CA LYS A 491 -8.46 8.99 -13.41
C LYS A 491 -8.94 10.07 -14.40
N ALA A 492 -10.06 10.73 -14.10
CA ALA A 492 -10.59 11.75 -15.00
C ALA A 492 -9.59 12.90 -15.23
N TYR A 493 -8.80 13.28 -14.23
CA TYR A 493 -7.75 14.30 -14.37
C TYR A 493 -6.56 13.87 -15.25
N GLU A 494 -6.33 12.55 -15.47
CA GLU A 494 -5.30 12.06 -16.39
C GLU A 494 -5.69 12.26 -17.86
N ILE A 495 -6.97 12.55 -18.13
CA ILE A 495 -7.45 12.89 -19.48
C ILE A 495 -7.08 14.34 -19.78
N PRO A 496 -6.36 14.62 -20.87
CA PRO A 496 -5.90 15.97 -21.20
C PRO A 496 -7.06 16.96 -21.32
N GLU A 497 -6.87 18.11 -20.71
CA GLU A 497 -7.79 19.25 -20.84
C GLU A 497 -7.67 19.86 -22.21
N ALA A 498 -8.79 20.19 -22.82
CA ALA A 498 -8.82 20.83 -24.12
C ALA A 498 -10.01 21.77 -24.26
N GLY A 499 -9.81 22.84 -24.97
CA GLY A 499 -10.84 23.83 -25.23
C GLY A 499 -12.07 23.23 -25.95
N ARG A 500 -13.20 23.94 -25.89
CA ARG A 500 -14.49 23.47 -26.40
C ARG A 500 -14.44 23.00 -27.86
N THR A 501 -13.76 23.72 -28.73
CA THR A 501 -13.66 23.42 -30.16
C THR A 501 -12.54 22.45 -30.52
N ALA A 502 -11.64 22.12 -29.59
CA ALA A 502 -10.53 21.26 -29.87
C ALA A 502 -10.98 19.78 -30.05
N ARG A 503 -10.25 19.05 -30.90
CA ARG A 503 -10.50 17.61 -31.18
C ARG A 503 -10.23 16.68 -30.00
N GLY A 504 -9.37 17.09 -29.05
CA GLY A 504 -8.89 16.24 -27.97
C GLY A 504 -7.75 15.31 -28.39
N THR A 505 -7.43 14.35 -27.55
CA THR A 505 -6.31 13.41 -27.71
C THR A 505 -6.83 12.03 -28.12
N ALA A 506 -6.13 11.34 -29.02
CA ALA A 506 -6.48 9.96 -29.37
C ALA A 506 -6.26 9.04 -28.14
N VAL A 507 -7.24 8.23 -27.81
CA VAL A 507 -7.23 7.35 -26.63
C VAL A 507 -6.06 6.36 -26.67
N ILE A 508 -5.58 5.97 -27.86
CA ILE A 508 -4.41 5.13 -28.03
C ILE A 508 -3.13 5.75 -27.45
N ASN A 509 -3.07 7.07 -27.30
CA ASN A 509 -1.96 7.77 -26.67
C ASN A 509 -2.06 7.75 -25.13
N LEU A 510 -3.22 7.45 -24.57
CA LEU A 510 -3.47 7.39 -23.13
C LEU A 510 -3.52 5.95 -22.62
N LEU A 511 -4.05 5.02 -23.43
CA LEU A 511 -4.22 3.61 -23.10
C LEU A 511 -3.38 2.74 -24.05
N GLN A 512 -2.77 1.70 -23.49
CA GLN A 512 -2.00 0.72 -24.27
C GLN A 512 -2.94 -0.26 -24.98
N LEU A 513 -3.69 0.22 -25.97
CA LEU A 513 -4.61 -0.60 -26.75
C LEU A 513 -3.84 -1.55 -27.69
N MET A 514 -4.40 -2.73 -27.90
CA MET A 514 -3.90 -3.70 -28.89
C MET A 514 -4.31 -3.30 -30.31
N PRO A 515 -3.67 -3.82 -31.35
CA PRO A 515 -4.12 -3.64 -32.74
C PRO A 515 -5.60 -4.04 -32.91
N ASP A 516 -6.37 -3.23 -33.62
CA ASP A 516 -7.81 -3.40 -33.87
C ASP A 516 -8.71 -3.40 -32.62
N GLU A 517 -8.20 -2.93 -31.49
CA GLU A 517 -8.97 -2.77 -30.27
C GLU A 517 -9.66 -1.40 -30.27
N LYS A 518 -11.00 -1.40 -30.11
CA LYS A 518 -11.83 -0.19 -30.08
C LYS A 518 -12.61 -0.11 -28.76
N ILE A 519 -12.77 1.09 -28.24
CA ILE A 519 -13.59 1.32 -27.04
C ILE A 519 -15.05 1.06 -27.38
N THR A 520 -15.69 0.24 -26.55
CA THR A 520 -17.10 -0.14 -26.68
C THR A 520 -17.98 0.59 -25.67
N ALA A 521 -17.48 0.76 -24.44
CA ALA A 521 -18.19 1.47 -23.38
C ALA A 521 -17.22 2.22 -22.47
N THR A 522 -17.65 3.36 -21.97
CA THR A 522 -16.91 4.18 -21.02
C THR A 522 -17.77 4.40 -19.78
N ILE A 523 -17.28 4.02 -18.62
CA ILE A 523 -18.05 4.03 -17.37
C ILE A 523 -17.28 4.82 -16.29
N PRO A 524 -17.82 5.96 -15.85
CA PRO A 524 -17.30 6.66 -14.69
C PRO A 524 -17.66 5.89 -13.41
N ILE A 525 -16.71 5.73 -12.50
CA ILE A 525 -16.86 5.05 -11.22
C ILE A 525 -16.41 5.98 -10.11
N LYS A 526 -17.33 6.30 -9.22
CA LYS A 526 -17.05 7.06 -8.00
C LYS A 526 -16.35 6.17 -6.98
N GLU A 527 -17.00 5.06 -6.63
CA GLU A 527 -16.53 4.07 -5.66
C GLU A 527 -16.90 2.66 -6.12
N TYR A 528 -16.16 1.68 -5.60
CA TYR A 528 -16.43 0.26 -5.87
C TYR A 528 -17.43 -0.29 -4.83
N GLU A 529 -18.68 0.16 -4.93
CA GLU A 529 -19.74 -0.15 -3.98
C GLU A 529 -20.11 -1.65 -3.96
N ASP A 530 -20.39 -2.18 -2.76
CA ASP A 530 -20.93 -3.50 -2.59
C ASP A 530 -22.35 -3.59 -3.20
N GLY A 531 -22.64 -4.72 -3.85
CA GLY A 531 -23.95 -4.94 -4.49
C GLY A 531 -24.11 -4.33 -5.88
N LYS A 532 -23.09 -3.63 -6.40
CA LYS A 532 -23.06 -3.17 -7.80
C LYS A 532 -22.33 -4.18 -8.68
N TYR A 533 -22.83 -4.34 -9.90
CA TYR A 533 -22.28 -5.29 -10.88
C TYR A 533 -22.06 -4.61 -12.22
N LEU A 534 -21.15 -5.15 -12.99
CA LEU A 534 -21.00 -4.87 -14.42
C LEU A 534 -21.72 -5.95 -15.22
N PHE A 535 -22.72 -5.52 -15.97
CA PHE A 535 -23.45 -6.37 -16.88
C PHE A 535 -22.96 -6.17 -18.31
N MET A 536 -22.57 -7.23 -18.99
CA MET A 536 -21.91 -7.23 -20.29
C MET A 536 -22.73 -8.03 -21.29
N ALA A 537 -22.78 -7.56 -22.54
CA ALA A 537 -23.42 -8.27 -23.63
C ALA A 537 -22.46 -8.40 -24.83
N THR A 538 -22.46 -9.57 -25.48
CA THR A 538 -21.66 -9.84 -26.67
C THR A 538 -22.50 -9.89 -27.94
N LYS A 539 -21.85 -9.68 -29.06
CA LYS A 539 -22.46 -9.69 -30.39
C LYS A 539 -23.19 -11.01 -30.70
N LYS A 540 -22.64 -12.13 -30.23
CA LYS A 540 -23.24 -13.47 -30.42
C LYS A 540 -24.23 -13.88 -29.31
N GLY A 541 -24.72 -12.94 -28.53
CA GLY A 541 -25.83 -13.14 -27.57
C GLY A 541 -25.45 -13.78 -26.26
N LEU A 542 -24.16 -13.75 -25.85
CA LEU A 542 -23.76 -14.08 -24.51
C LEU A 542 -23.91 -12.85 -23.59
N VAL A 543 -24.24 -13.12 -22.34
CA VAL A 543 -24.32 -12.10 -21.28
C VAL A 543 -23.56 -12.55 -20.06
N LYS A 544 -23.03 -11.60 -19.32
CA LYS A 544 -22.24 -11.85 -18.13
C LYS A 544 -22.51 -10.78 -17.09
N LYS A 545 -22.55 -11.20 -15.82
CA LYS A 545 -22.63 -10.29 -14.65
C LYS A 545 -21.44 -10.55 -13.72
N THR A 546 -20.70 -9.52 -13.36
CA THR A 546 -19.50 -9.61 -12.50
C THR A 546 -19.54 -8.49 -11.45
N PRO A 547 -19.19 -8.75 -10.17
CA PRO A 547 -19.09 -7.70 -9.17
C PRO A 547 -18.11 -6.61 -9.61
N ILE A 548 -18.45 -5.35 -9.34
CA ILE A 548 -17.61 -4.22 -9.72
C ILE A 548 -16.23 -4.26 -9.03
N GLN A 549 -16.17 -4.83 -7.83
CA GLN A 549 -14.95 -4.98 -7.04
C GLN A 549 -13.88 -5.85 -7.70
N ASP A 550 -14.27 -6.82 -8.53
CA ASP A 550 -13.34 -7.63 -9.30
C ASP A 550 -12.44 -6.78 -10.23
N TYR A 551 -12.79 -5.51 -10.43
CA TYR A 551 -12.08 -4.55 -11.29
C TYR A 551 -11.34 -3.45 -10.52
N MET A 552 -11.18 -3.55 -9.19
CA MET A 552 -10.43 -2.56 -8.39
C MET A 552 -8.96 -2.44 -8.81
N ASN A 553 -8.34 -3.54 -9.26
CA ASN A 553 -6.92 -3.60 -9.59
C ASN A 553 -6.66 -3.70 -11.09
N VAL A 554 -7.16 -2.74 -11.87
CA VAL A 554 -6.88 -2.65 -13.31
C VAL A 554 -5.51 -2.01 -13.53
N ARG A 555 -4.62 -2.71 -14.26
CA ARG A 555 -3.28 -2.22 -14.62
C ARG A 555 -3.34 -1.32 -15.86
N LYS A 556 -2.33 -0.46 -16.07
CA LYS A 556 -2.22 0.38 -17.29
C LYS A 556 -2.16 -0.42 -18.59
N THR A 557 -1.68 -1.66 -18.54
CA THR A 557 -1.64 -2.59 -19.68
C THR A 557 -3.01 -3.23 -20.00
N GLY A 558 -4.05 -2.87 -19.26
CA GLY A 558 -5.39 -3.45 -19.37
C GLY A 558 -5.52 -4.81 -18.71
N LEU A 559 -6.75 -5.23 -18.52
CA LEU A 559 -7.14 -6.46 -17.84
C LEU A 559 -8.26 -7.15 -18.62
N ALA A 560 -8.29 -8.49 -18.65
CA ALA A 560 -9.40 -9.21 -19.26
C ALA A 560 -10.68 -8.99 -18.44
N ALA A 561 -11.71 -8.43 -19.07
CA ALA A 561 -13.03 -8.20 -18.47
C ALA A 561 -13.99 -9.36 -18.73
N ILE A 562 -13.88 -9.99 -19.86
CA ILE A 562 -14.65 -11.15 -20.30
C ILE A 562 -13.79 -11.98 -21.27
N SER A 563 -13.90 -13.31 -21.21
CA SER A 563 -13.33 -14.18 -22.26
C SER A 563 -14.33 -14.29 -23.41
N LEU A 564 -13.92 -13.88 -24.59
CA LEU A 564 -14.74 -13.95 -25.79
C LEU A 564 -14.44 -15.23 -26.56
N ARG A 565 -15.43 -15.73 -27.30
CA ARG A 565 -15.24 -16.78 -28.29
C ARG A 565 -14.54 -16.23 -29.53
N GLU A 566 -13.98 -17.09 -30.35
CA GLU A 566 -13.52 -16.75 -31.70
C GLU A 566 -14.65 -16.07 -32.49
N ASP A 567 -14.40 -14.95 -33.11
CA ASP A 567 -15.35 -14.09 -33.83
C ASP A 567 -16.51 -13.50 -33.02
N ASP A 568 -16.43 -13.44 -31.68
CA ASP A 568 -17.38 -12.68 -30.85
C ASP A 568 -16.76 -11.36 -30.40
N LEU A 569 -17.60 -10.38 -30.20
CA LEU A 569 -17.19 -9.04 -29.75
C LEU A 569 -18.03 -8.60 -28.56
N LEU A 570 -17.41 -7.91 -27.61
CA LEU A 570 -18.13 -7.19 -26.56
C LEU A 570 -18.78 -5.94 -27.20
N ILE A 571 -20.10 -5.77 -27.03
CA ILE A 571 -20.83 -4.66 -27.65
C ILE A 571 -21.24 -3.61 -26.63
N GLU A 572 -21.59 -3.97 -25.41
CA GLU A 572 -22.07 -3.03 -24.42
C GLU A 572 -21.77 -3.52 -22.99
N VAL A 573 -21.48 -2.57 -22.09
CA VAL A 573 -21.28 -2.80 -20.65
C VAL A 573 -22.05 -1.75 -19.87
N LYS A 574 -22.75 -2.14 -18.83
CA LYS A 574 -23.52 -1.23 -17.95
C LYS A 574 -23.34 -1.61 -16.49
N VAL A 575 -23.41 -0.61 -15.61
CA VAL A 575 -23.48 -0.83 -14.16
C VAL A 575 -24.90 -1.15 -13.78
N THR A 576 -25.10 -2.14 -12.89
CA THR A 576 -26.42 -2.59 -12.42
C THR A 576 -26.40 -2.91 -10.93
N ASP A 577 -27.58 -2.86 -10.30
CA ASP A 577 -27.81 -3.04 -8.87
C ASP A 577 -28.49 -4.38 -8.51
N ASN A 578 -28.54 -5.32 -9.45
CA ASN A 578 -29.22 -6.61 -9.32
C ASN A 578 -30.76 -6.52 -9.23
N ALA A 579 -31.36 -5.42 -9.64
CA ALA A 579 -32.81 -5.21 -9.62
C ALA A 579 -33.43 -4.92 -11.00
N GLN A 580 -32.62 -4.91 -12.07
CA GLN A 580 -33.01 -4.46 -13.40
C GLN A 580 -33.55 -5.57 -14.29
N ASP A 581 -34.41 -5.22 -15.25
CA ASP A 581 -34.70 -6.04 -16.41
C ASP A 581 -33.79 -5.63 -17.58
N ILE A 582 -33.17 -6.62 -18.22
CA ILE A 582 -32.28 -6.45 -19.35
C ILE A 582 -33.03 -6.71 -20.64
N LEU A 583 -32.88 -5.81 -21.60
CA LEU A 583 -33.42 -5.94 -22.95
C LEU A 583 -32.26 -6.06 -23.94
N LEU A 584 -32.30 -7.09 -24.77
CA LEU A 584 -31.39 -7.31 -25.89
C LEU A 584 -32.17 -7.24 -27.19
N VAL A 585 -31.64 -6.49 -28.17
CA VAL A 585 -32.28 -6.35 -29.48
C VAL A 585 -31.31 -6.82 -30.56
N THR A 586 -31.86 -7.55 -31.56
CA THR A 586 -31.08 -8.08 -32.66
C THR A 586 -31.24 -7.26 -33.93
N LYS A 587 -30.29 -7.42 -34.83
CA LYS A 587 -30.28 -6.83 -36.16
C LYS A 587 -31.53 -7.13 -36.97
N TYR A 588 -32.10 -8.33 -36.83
CA TYR A 588 -33.32 -8.75 -37.52
C TYR A 588 -34.62 -8.45 -36.76
N GLY A 589 -34.54 -7.54 -35.75
CA GLY A 589 -35.70 -6.98 -35.08
C GLY A 589 -36.36 -7.96 -34.08
N GLN A 590 -35.61 -8.81 -33.47
CA GLN A 590 -36.05 -9.59 -32.29
C GLN A 590 -35.59 -8.89 -31.00
N CYS A 591 -36.39 -9.04 -29.95
CA CYS A 591 -36.06 -8.50 -28.62
C CYS A 591 -36.39 -9.51 -27.54
N ILE A 592 -35.52 -9.68 -26.58
CA ILE A 592 -35.78 -10.43 -25.35
C ILE A 592 -35.66 -9.52 -24.14
N ARG A 593 -36.62 -9.64 -23.19
CA ARG A 593 -36.57 -8.99 -21.89
C ARG A 593 -36.54 -10.05 -20.80
N PHE A 594 -35.54 -10.03 -19.94
CA PHE A 594 -35.39 -10.96 -18.81
C PHE A 594 -34.82 -10.23 -17.60
N ASN A 595 -35.05 -10.82 -16.40
CA ASN A 595 -34.50 -10.22 -15.18
C ASN A 595 -33.01 -10.55 -15.05
N GLU A 596 -32.21 -9.59 -14.60
CA GLU A 596 -30.77 -9.79 -14.42
C GLU A 596 -30.42 -10.82 -13.34
N LYS A 597 -31.35 -11.13 -12.41
CA LYS A 597 -31.18 -12.22 -11.43
C LYS A 597 -31.08 -13.60 -12.09
N ASP A 598 -31.62 -13.75 -13.29
CA ASP A 598 -31.50 -15.00 -14.06
C ASP A 598 -30.06 -15.23 -14.56
N VAL A 599 -29.19 -14.22 -14.46
CA VAL A 599 -27.77 -14.30 -14.79
C VAL A 599 -26.98 -14.37 -13.49
N ARG A 600 -26.42 -15.54 -13.18
CA ARG A 600 -25.56 -15.72 -12.01
C ARG A 600 -24.32 -14.81 -12.11
N SER A 601 -23.89 -14.28 -10.99
CA SER A 601 -22.62 -13.57 -10.89
C SER A 601 -21.46 -14.54 -11.14
N THR A 602 -20.48 -14.13 -11.93
CA THR A 602 -19.31 -14.92 -12.31
C THR A 602 -18.05 -14.06 -12.30
N GLY A 603 -16.92 -14.68 -12.00
CA GLY A 603 -15.64 -14.00 -11.98
C GLY A 603 -15.20 -13.44 -13.34
N ARG A 604 -14.22 -12.55 -13.33
CA ARG A 604 -13.78 -11.72 -14.45
C ARG A 604 -13.44 -12.47 -15.73
N VAL A 605 -12.75 -13.60 -15.66
CA VAL A 605 -12.29 -14.38 -16.85
C VAL A 605 -13.30 -15.38 -17.41
N SER A 606 -14.57 -15.34 -16.97
CA SER A 606 -15.62 -16.21 -17.51
C SER A 606 -16.16 -15.69 -18.85
N MET A 607 -16.69 -16.59 -19.69
CA MET A 607 -17.33 -16.24 -20.98
C MET A 607 -18.77 -15.73 -20.81
N GLY A 608 -19.38 -15.95 -19.64
CA GLY A 608 -20.79 -15.67 -19.42
C GLY A 608 -21.70 -16.82 -19.83
N VAL A 609 -22.99 -16.50 -19.98
CA VAL A 609 -24.08 -17.44 -20.26
C VAL A 609 -24.90 -16.93 -21.45
N ARG A 610 -25.67 -17.81 -22.07
CA ARG A 610 -26.54 -17.42 -23.19
C ARG A 610 -27.63 -16.47 -22.73
N GLY A 611 -27.63 -15.24 -23.25
CA GLY A 611 -28.67 -14.23 -23.00
C GLY A 611 -29.83 -14.38 -23.99
N MET A 612 -29.55 -14.58 -25.25
CA MET A 612 -30.53 -14.75 -26.32
C MET A 612 -30.08 -15.86 -27.27
N ASN A 613 -31.04 -16.62 -27.82
CA ASN A 613 -30.79 -17.61 -28.87
C ASN A 613 -31.01 -16.95 -30.23
N LEU A 614 -29.93 -16.68 -30.93
CA LEU A 614 -29.94 -16.00 -32.23
C LEU A 614 -30.26 -16.94 -33.35
N SER A 615 -30.95 -16.43 -34.39
CA SER A 615 -31.09 -17.12 -35.69
C SER A 615 -29.77 -17.01 -36.46
N ASP A 616 -29.64 -17.82 -37.51
CA ASP A 616 -28.46 -17.80 -38.38
C ASP A 616 -28.23 -16.39 -38.95
N ASN A 617 -26.98 -15.93 -38.89
CA ASN A 617 -26.54 -14.59 -39.31
C ASN A 617 -27.17 -13.40 -38.58
N ASP A 618 -27.90 -13.63 -37.48
CA ASP A 618 -28.39 -12.54 -36.61
C ASP A 618 -27.35 -12.18 -35.55
N GLU A 619 -27.37 -10.94 -35.09
CA GLU A 619 -26.43 -10.43 -34.13
C GLU A 619 -27.12 -9.44 -33.13
N ILE A 620 -26.66 -9.42 -31.90
CA ILE A 620 -27.13 -8.39 -30.95
C ILE A 620 -26.52 -7.03 -31.35
N ILE A 621 -27.37 -6.00 -31.42
CA ILE A 621 -26.97 -4.63 -31.75
C ILE A 621 -26.91 -3.72 -30.55
N GLY A 622 -27.55 -4.08 -29.43
CA GLY A 622 -27.53 -3.25 -28.22
C GLY A 622 -28.19 -3.93 -27.03
N MET A 623 -27.90 -3.40 -25.85
CA MET A 623 -28.43 -3.79 -24.57
C MET A 623 -28.94 -2.56 -23.81
N GLN A 624 -30.17 -2.61 -23.28
CA GLN A 624 -30.72 -1.56 -22.45
C GLN A 624 -31.28 -2.13 -21.15
N MET A 625 -31.42 -1.28 -20.13
CA MET A 625 -32.06 -1.62 -18.86
C MET A 625 -33.41 -0.91 -18.77
N SER A 626 -34.38 -1.55 -18.15
CA SER A 626 -35.76 -1.02 -18.04
C SER A 626 -35.85 0.30 -17.25
N SER A 627 -34.90 0.57 -16.37
CA SER A 627 -34.83 1.83 -15.59
C SER A 627 -34.34 3.05 -16.39
N GLN A 628 -33.81 2.86 -17.61
CA GLN A 628 -33.19 3.92 -18.37
C GLN A 628 -34.16 4.76 -19.25
N GLY A 629 -35.44 4.43 -19.25
CA GLY A 629 -36.48 5.16 -19.95
C GLY A 629 -37.79 4.38 -20.03
N LYS A 630 -38.88 5.06 -20.22
CA LYS A 630 -40.24 4.48 -20.34
C LYS A 630 -40.50 3.82 -21.70
N ASP A 631 -39.80 4.29 -22.73
CA ASP A 631 -39.96 3.84 -24.10
C ASP A 631 -38.68 3.24 -24.67
N MET A 632 -38.83 2.28 -25.55
CA MET A 632 -37.75 1.74 -26.39
C MET A 632 -37.80 2.41 -27.76
N LEU A 633 -36.81 3.25 -28.05
CA LEU A 633 -36.56 3.76 -29.41
C LEU A 633 -35.80 2.71 -30.22
N ILE A 634 -36.30 2.40 -31.39
CA ILE A 634 -35.66 1.49 -32.35
C ILE A 634 -35.51 2.25 -33.70
N VAL A 635 -34.31 2.20 -34.26
CA VAL A 635 -33.99 2.88 -35.51
C VAL A 635 -33.36 1.88 -36.50
N SER A 636 -33.77 1.97 -37.76
CA SER A 636 -33.29 1.09 -38.83
C SER A 636 -32.32 1.79 -39.77
N GLU A 637 -31.58 1.02 -40.54
CA GLU A 637 -30.49 1.48 -41.43
C GLU A 637 -30.94 2.50 -42.50
N LYS A 638 -32.22 2.45 -42.94
CA LYS A 638 -32.77 3.40 -43.92
C LYS A 638 -33.51 4.58 -43.28
N GLY A 639 -33.21 4.88 -41.99
CA GLY A 639 -33.70 6.05 -41.33
C GLY A 639 -35.13 6.03 -40.84
N MET A 640 -35.75 4.84 -40.79
CA MET A 640 -37.08 4.67 -40.20
C MET A 640 -36.92 4.33 -38.71
N GLY A 641 -37.84 4.81 -37.86
CA GLY A 641 -37.78 4.48 -36.42
C GLY A 641 -39.09 4.73 -35.69
N LYS A 642 -39.15 4.29 -34.47
CA LYS A 642 -40.35 4.42 -33.61
C LYS A 642 -39.98 4.35 -32.14
N ARG A 643 -40.85 4.89 -31.28
CA ARG A 643 -40.88 4.57 -29.86
C ARG A 643 -41.91 3.46 -29.61
N THR A 644 -41.63 2.58 -28.67
CA THR A 644 -42.57 1.56 -28.19
C THR A 644 -42.46 1.50 -26.67
N SER A 645 -43.61 1.49 -25.97
CA SER A 645 -43.65 1.40 -24.51
C SER A 645 -42.86 0.17 -24.03
N MET A 646 -42.07 0.32 -22.94
CA MET A 646 -41.37 -0.79 -22.29
C MET A 646 -42.34 -1.89 -21.78
N GLU A 647 -43.62 -1.54 -21.52
CA GLU A 647 -44.62 -2.48 -21.06
C GLU A 647 -45.03 -3.49 -22.13
N GLU A 648 -44.89 -3.17 -23.42
CA GLU A 648 -45.17 -4.09 -24.50
C GLU A 648 -44.19 -5.26 -24.61
N PHE A 649 -43.03 -5.17 -23.96
CA PHE A 649 -42.02 -6.20 -23.93
C PHE A 649 -42.21 -7.10 -22.70
N THR A 650 -42.88 -8.21 -22.87
CA THR A 650 -43.15 -9.19 -21.78
C THR A 650 -41.84 -9.81 -21.30
N LYS A 651 -41.72 -10.01 -19.99
CA LYS A 651 -40.59 -10.72 -19.39
C LYS A 651 -40.58 -12.18 -19.84
N GLN A 652 -39.44 -12.69 -20.18
CA GLN A 652 -39.20 -14.05 -20.63
C GLN A 652 -38.03 -14.68 -19.87
N ASN A 653 -37.89 -15.99 -19.95
CA ASN A 653 -36.70 -16.65 -19.46
C ASN A 653 -35.52 -16.35 -20.38
N ARG A 654 -34.35 -16.14 -19.77
CA ARG A 654 -33.07 -15.92 -20.45
C ARG A 654 -32.78 -17.07 -21.47
N GLY A 655 -32.16 -16.73 -22.59
CA GLY A 655 -31.74 -17.73 -23.60
C GLY A 655 -32.83 -18.15 -24.60
N GLY A 656 -34.02 -17.53 -24.54
CA GLY A 656 -35.06 -17.69 -25.53
C GLY A 656 -34.77 -16.97 -26.85
N LYS A 657 -35.62 -17.19 -27.88
CA LYS A 657 -35.54 -16.51 -29.20
C LYS A 657 -36.05 -15.06 -29.16
N GLY A 658 -36.73 -14.66 -28.06
CA GLY A 658 -37.36 -13.34 -27.92
C GLY A 658 -38.63 -13.18 -28.71
N VAL A 659 -39.11 -11.96 -28.79
CA VAL A 659 -40.31 -11.55 -29.54
C VAL A 659 -39.95 -10.50 -30.58
N LYS A 660 -40.74 -10.43 -31.65
CA LYS A 660 -40.56 -9.45 -32.70
C LYS A 660 -40.79 -8.03 -32.18
N CYS A 661 -39.80 -7.17 -32.31
CA CYS A 661 -39.86 -5.79 -31.82
C CYS A 661 -39.90 -4.75 -32.97
N TYR A 662 -39.54 -5.17 -34.18
CA TYR A 662 -39.53 -4.31 -35.36
C TYR A 662 -39.93 -5.07 -36.61
N LYS A 663 -40.70 -4.44 -37.48
CA LYS A 663 -41.08 -5.06 -38.78
C LYS A 663 -40.08 -4.63 -39.84
N ILE A 664 -39.20 -5.52 -40.21
CA ILE A 664 -38.21 -5.31 -41.27
C ILE A 664 -38.88 -5.47 -42.63
N THR A 665 -38.61 -4.54 -43.51
CA THR A 665 -39.08 -4.50 -44.92
C THR A 665 -37.92 -3.97 -45.79
N GLU A 666 -38.05 -4.10 -47.10
CA GLU A 666 -37.09 -3.49 -48.03
C GLU A 666 -36.96 -1.97 -47.85
N LYS A 667 -38.02 -1.27 -47.38
CA LYS A 667 -38.04 0.17 -47.13
C LYS A 667 -37.33 0.55 -45.81
N THR A 668 -37.24 -0.35 -44.83
CA THR A 668 -36.62 -0.06 -43.53
C THR A 668 -35.16 -0.51 -43.46
N GLY A 669 -34.87 -1.61 -44.10
CA GLY A 669 -33.60 -2.32 -43.85
C GLY A 669 -33.54 -2.88 -42.41
N ASN A 670 -32.36 -3.29 -41.98
CA ASN A 670 -32.12 -3.89 -40.67
C ASN A 670 -32.16 -2.87 -39.53
N VAL A 671 -32.31 -3.34 -38.32
CA VAL A 671 -32.18 -2.48 -37.12
C VAL A 671 -30.69 -2.19 -36.86
N VAL A 672 -30.37 -0.91 -36.63
CA VAL A 672 -28.97 -0.48 -36.37
C VAL A 672 -28.78 0.15 -35.00
N GLY A 673 -29.86 0.61 -34.36
CA GLY A 673 -29.75 1.24 -33.05
C GLY A 673 -30.99 1.08 -32.20
N MET A 674 -30.77 1.00 -30.90
CA MET A 674 -31.82 1.04 -29.88
C MET A 674 -31.37 1.89 -28.69
N LYS A 675 -32.30 2.64 -28.12
CA LYS A 675 -32.08 3.40 -26.87
C LYS A 675 -33.34 3.40 -26.01
N ALA A 676 -33.15 3.27 -24.68
CA ALA A 676 -34.22 3.55 -23.74
C ALA A 676 -34.36 5.07 -23.56
N VAL A 677 -35.55 5.62 -23.79
CA VAL A 677 -35.79 7.05 -23.85
C VAL A 677 -37.08 7.41 -23.11
N ASP A 678 -37.16 8.65 -22.68
CA ASP A 678 -38.35 9.30 -22.17
C ASP A 678 -38.78 10.41 -23.18
N GLU A 679 -39.97 10.94 -23.06
CA GLU A 679 -40.49 11.97 -23.98
C GLU A 679 -39.61 13.22 -24.02
N GLU A 680 -38.99 13.58 -22.88
CA GLU A 680 -38.12 14.75 -22.77
C GLU A 680 -36.69 14.47 -23.28
N SER A 681 -36.36 13.22 -23.58
CA SER A 681 -35.04 12.87 -24.08
C SER A 681 -34.82 13.39 -25.48
N GLU A 682 -33.58 13.77 -25.78
CA GLU A 682 -33.12 14.11 -27.12
C GLU A 682 -32.20 13.04 -27.67
N ILE A 683 -32.28 12.79 -28.95
CA ILE A 683 -31.44 11.86 -29.67
C ILE A 683 -30.68 12.49 -30.81
N MET A 684 -29.55 11.90 -31.14
CA MET A 684 -28.81 12.19 -32.36
C MET A 684 -28.79 10.93 -33.24
N ILE A 685 -29.16 11.08 -34.50
CA ILE A 685 -29.05 10.04 -35.51
C ILE A 685 -27.96 10.46 -36.48
N ILE A 686 -27.06 9.57 -36.80
CA ILE A 686 -25.85 9.82 -37.56
C ILE A 686 -25.85 8.89 -38.76
N ASN A 687 -25.63 9.40 -39.96
CA ASN A 687 -25.51 8.60 -41.17
C ASN A 687 -24.04 8.18 -41.43
N THR A 688 -23.83 7.39 -42.48
CA THR A 688 -22.50 6.90 -42.89
C THR A 688 -21.59 8.01 -43.41
N GLU A 689 -22.10 9.13 -43.84
CA GLU A 689 -21.36 10.33 -44.32
C GLU A 689 -21.08 11.35 -43.19
N GLY A 690 -21.39 11.00 -41.93
CA GLY A 690 -21.16 11.89 -40.79
C GLY A 690 -22.21 12.99 -40.57
N ILE A 691 -23.32 13.00 -41.33
CA ILE A 691 -24.41 13.95 -41.12
C ILE A 691 -25.17 13.61 -39.87
N VAL A 692 -25.34 14.55 -38.96
CA VAL A 692 -26.00 14.39 -37.67
C VAL A 692 -27.33 15.16 -37.66
N ILE A 693 -28.41 14.46 -37.31
CA ILE A 693 -29.70 15.08 -36.98
C ILE A 693 -29.97 14.92 -35.49
N ARG A 694 -30.29 16.03 -34.82
CA ARG A 694 -30.75 16.08 -33.46
C ARG A 694 -32.26 16.31 -33.42
N MET A 695 -32.96 15.47 -32.62
CA MET A 695 -34.44 15.63 -32.49
C MET A 695 -34.87 15.24 -31.08
N LYS A 696 -36.03 15.75 -30.66
CA LYS A 696 -36.66 15.37 -29.40
C LYS A 696 -37.40 14.03 -29.57
N CYS A 697 -37.40 13.23 -28.52
CA CYS A 697 -38.15 11.97 -28.50
C CYS A 697 -39.68 12.21 -28.53
N SER A 698 -40.16 13.35 -28.03
CA SER A 698 -41.55 13.77 -28.17
C SER A 698 -42.03 13.86 -29.61
N ASP A 699 -41.16 14.20 -30.55
CA ASP A 699 -41.47 14.32 -31.97
C ASP A 699 -41.58 12.95 -32.68
N ILE A 700 -41.20 11.89 -32.01
CA ILE A 700 -41.25 10.53 -32.55
C ILE A 700 -42.50 9.85 -32.01
N SER A 701 -43.40 9.48 -32.90
CA SER A 701 -44.62 8.83 -32.54
C SER A 701 -44.41 7.46 -31.87
N GLN A 702 -45.21 7.16 -30.87
CA GLN A 702 -45.25 5.86 -30.20
C GLN A 702 -46.08 4.88 -31.02
N TYR A 703 -45.54 3.69 -31.29
CA TYR A 703 -46.17 2.63 -32.05
C TYR A 703 -46.00 1.29 -31.37
N GLY A 704 -46.94 0.40 -31.61
CA GLY A 704 -46.88 -0.97 -31.15
C GLY A 704 -45.67 -1.74 -31.67
N ARG A 705 -45.34 -2.83 -31.00
CA ARG A 705 -44.15 -3.62 -31.16
C ARG A 705 -43.87 -4.08 -32.58
N ILE A 706 -44.89 -4.51 -33.34
CA ILE A 706 -44.74 -5.12 -34.68
C ILE A 706 -45.08 -4.07 -35.77
N THR A 707 -44.40 -2.93 -35.76
CA THR A 707 -44.53 -1.86 -36.77
C THR A 707 -43.16 -1.46 -37.31
N SER A 708 -43.16 -0.79 -38.45
CA SER A 708 -41.94 -0.28 -39.12
C SER A 708 -41.56 1.14 -38.69
N GLY A 709 -42.46 1.84 -37.94
CA GLY A 709 -42.26 3.23 -37.53
C GLY A 709 -42.44 4.25 -38.63
N VAL A 710 -41.93 5.43 -38.36
CA VAL A 710 -41.96 6.61 -39.26
C VAL A 710 -40.56 6.96 -39.71
N LYS A 711 -40.47 7.85 -40.75
CA LYS A 711 -39.21 8.32 -41.24
C LYS A 711 -38.65 9.38 -40.29
N LEU A 712 -37.47 9.11 -39.71
CA LEU A 712 -36.79 10.04 -38.78
C LEU A 712 -35.74 10.90 -39.47
N ILE A 713 -35.09 10.36 -40.50
CA ILE A 713 -34.08 11.06 -41.28
C ILE A 713 -34.29 10.77 -42.76
N ASN A 714 -34.09 11.78 -43.61
CA ASN A 714 -34.13 11.62 -45.05
C ASN A 714 -32.73 11.31 -45.59
N LEU A 715 -32.53 10.09 -46.06
CA LEU A 715 -31.24 9.59 -46.53
C LEU A 715 -31.28 9.41 -48.06
N PRO A 716 -30.24 9.84 -48.78
CA PRO A 716 -30.02 9.41 -50.17
C PRO A 716 -29.94 7.86 -50.32
N GLU A 717 -30.18 7.34 -51.52
CA GLU A 717 -30.28 5.89 -51.73
C GLU A 717 -29.06 5.06 -51.30
N LYS A 718 -27.86 5.66 -51.33
CA LYS A 718 -26.60 4.97 -50.93
C LYS A 718 -26.24 5.12 -49.45
N GLU A 719 -26.88 6.06 -48.76
CA GLU A 719 -26.57 6.32 -47.36
C GLU A 719 -27.37 5.43 -46.39
N ARG A 720 -26.81 5.20 -45.22
CA ARG A 720 -27.40 4.42 -44.14
C ARG A 720 -27.22 5.15 -42.81
N VAL A 721 -28.09 4.83 -41.84
CA VAL A 721 -27.85 5.23 -40.46
C VAL A 721 -26.69 4.40 -39.93
N ALA A 722 -25.66 5.08 -39.41
CA ALA A 722 -24.49 4.47 -38.81
C ALA A 722 -24.66 4.24 -37.29
N SER A 723 -25.26 5.21 -36.58
CA SER A 723 -25.40 5.16 -35.12
C SER A 723 -26.54 6.02 -34.60
N VAL A 724 -27.00 5.69 -33.39
CA VAL A 724 -28.00 6.47 -32.64
C VAL A 724 -27.47 6.70 -31.22
N ALA A 725 -27.40 7.96 -30.82
CA ALA A 725 -26.98 8.38 -29.49
C ALA A 725 -28.10 9.07 -28.73
N LYS A 726 -28.27 8.82 -27.43
CA LYS A 726 -29.12 9.61 -26.55
C LYS A 726 -28.30 10.78 -26.03
N VAL A 727 -28.79 11.99 -26.22
CA VAL A 727 -28.16 13.19 -25.63
C VAL A 727 -28.51 13.16 -24.14
N ARG A 728 -27.51 13.09 -23.30
CA ARG A 728 -27.69 13.26 -21.86
C ARG A 728 -27.75 14.75 -21.60
N THR A 729 -28.93 15.30 -21.29
CA THR A 729 -29.05 16.60 -20.64
C THR A 729 -28.36 16.51 -19.30
N ALA A 730 -27.55 17.51 -18.97
CA ALA A 730 -26.87 17.61 -17.71
C ALA A 730 -27.86 17.94 -16.56
N SER A 731 -28.68 17.00 -16.17
CA SER A 731 -29.23 16.96 -14.81
C SER A 731 -28.24 16.10 -14.02
N ALA A 732 -27.33 16.76 -13.36
CA ALA A 732 -26.39 16.10 -12.49
C ALA A 732 -27.10 15.72 -11.20
N GLU A 733 -27.34 14.43 -10.99
CA GLU A 733 -27.38 13.90 -9.64
C GLU A 733 -25.94 14.00 -9.09
N ILE A 734 -25.64 15.11 -8.46
CA ILE A 734 -24.45 15.32 -7.67
C ILE A 734 -24.87 15.08 -6.24
N ASP A 735 -24.39 13.99 -5.64
CA ASP A 735 -24.44 13.66 -4.21
C ASP A 735 -25.82 13.77 -3.53
N GLY A 736 -26.89 13.30 -4.17
CA GLY A 736 -28.21 13.21 -3.52
C GLY A 736 -28.91 14.53 -3.21
N GLU A 737 -28.40 15.64 -3.71
CA GLU A 737 -29.08 16.93 -3.70
C GLU A 737 -29.42 17.36 -5.13
N GLU A 738 -30.72 17.55 -5.40
CA GLU A 738 -31.20 18.23 -6.60
C GLU A 738 -30.77 19.69 -6.52
N VAL A 739 -29.81 20.08 -7.33
CA VAL A 739 -29.46 21.50 -7.50
C VAL A 739 -30.43 22.09 -8.50
N GLU A 740 -31.49 22.73 -8.01
CA GLU A 740 -32.29 23.68 -8.81
C GLU A 740 -31.42 24.87 -9.20
N ILE A 741 -31.14 24.99 -10.48
CA ILE A 741 -30.53 26.19 -11.05
C ILE A 741 -31.60 27.29 -11.09
N LYS A 742 -31.56 28.19 -10.11
CA LYS A 742 -32.40 29.41 -10.14
C LYS A 742 -31.92 30.33 -11.26
N GLU A 743 -32.86 30.65 -12.12
CA GLU A 743 -32.70 31.70 -13.12
C GLU A 743 -32.65 33.06 -12.41
N GLU A 744 -31.51 33.75 -12.46
CA GLU A 744 -31.46 35.19 -12.21
C GLU A 744 -31.77 35.93 -13.53
N ASP A 745 -32.82 36.73 -13.44
CA ASP A 745 -33.37 37.60 -14.51
C ASP A 745 -32.45 38.80 -14.63
N ASP A 746 -31.69 38.91 -15.71
CA ASP A 746 -30.97 40.12 -16.11
C ASP A 746 -31.46 40.53 -17.50
N SER A 747 -32.39 41.50 -17.50
CA SER A 747 -32.87 42.20 -18.66
C SER A 747 -31.84 43.25 -19.11
N PRO A 748 -31.63 43.45 -20.40
CA PRO A 748 -30.66 44.43 -20.90
C PRO A 748 -31.31 45.80 -21.10
N GLU A 749 -30.80 46.82 -20.46
CA GLU A 749 -31.03 48.21 -20.87
C GLU A 749 -29.80 48.80 -21.57
N ASN A 750 -30.11 49.13 -22.82
CA ASN A 750 -29.63 50.25 -23.62
C ASN A 750 -28.14 50.53 -23.88
N THR A 751 -27.86 50.26 -25.14
CA THR A 751 -26.95 50.95 -26.06
C THR A 751 -26.92 52.44 -25.96
N SER A 752 -25.75 53.05 -26.03
CA SER A 752 -25.48 54.24 -26.84
C SER A 752 -24.04 54.21 -27.33
N GLU A 753 -23.95 54.33 -28.62
CA GLU A 753 -22.78 54.61 -29.46
C GLU A 753 -21.98 55.81 -28.98
N ILE A 754 -20.65 55.71 -28.98
CA ILE A 754 -19.83 56.92 -29.37
C ILE A 754 -18.62 56.42 -30.18
N ILE A 755 -18.51 57.10 -31.27
CA ILE A 755 -17.65 57.11 -32.42
C ILE A 755 -16.15 57.26 -32.05
N VAL A 756 -15.35 56.67 -32.89
CA VAL A 756 -13.93 56.87 -33.19
C VAL A 756 -13.52 58.31 -33.29
N ASP A 757 -12.42 58.72 -32.72
CA ASP A 757 -11.48 59.57 -33.42
C ASP A 757 -10.01 59.33 -33.03
N ASN A 758 -9.20 59.22 -34.09
CA ASN A 758 -7.74 59.19 -34.06
C ASN A 758 -7.22 60.61 -33.92
N SER A 759 -6.18 60.82 -33.14
CA SER A 759 -5.07 61.68 -33.60
C SER A 759 -3.85 61.55 -32.72
N GLU A 760 -2.75 61.43 -33.40
CA GLU A 760 -1.36 61.51 -32.96
C GLU A 760 -1.07 62.82 -32.21
N ASP A 761 -0.16 62.80 -31.26
CA ASP A 761 1.13 63.53 -31.32
C ASP A 761 1.85 63.63 -30.00
N ASN A 762 3.04 63.20 -30.06
CA ASN A 762 4.35 63.69 -29.57
C ASN A 762 4.48 64.65 -28.35
N VAL A 763 5.55 64.32 -27.66
CA VAL A 763 6.68 65.16 -27.17
C VAL A 763 6.74 65.55 -25.70
N SER A 764 7.81 65.02 -25.12
CA SER A 764 8.85 65.64 -24.25
C SER A 764 8.57 66.02 -22.79
N ASP A 765 9.48 65.46 -22.06
CA ASP A 765 10.40 66.07 -21.07
C ASP A 765 9.90 66.77 -19.80
N ASP A 766 10.60 66.32 -18.81
CA ASP A 766 11.23 67.05 -17.70
C ASP A 766 10.58 67.03 -16.29
N VAL A 767 11.33 66.34 -15.45
CA VAL A 767 12.04 66.89 -14.28
C VAL A 767 11.25 67.21 -13.00
N GLU A 768 11.77 66.59 -11.95
CA GLU A 768 11.95 67.00 -10.56
C GLU A 768 10.86 66.93 -9.49
N ASN A 769 11.28 66.19 -8.53
CA ASN A 769 11.28 66.49 -7.08
C ASN A 769 9.93 66.64 -6.31
N LYS A 770 9.63 65.65 -5.55
CA LYS A 770 9.85 65.71 -4.09
C LYS A 770 9.59 64.37 -3.44
#